data_2853dd6c0a98bc78ca6182be4d25e6c5
#
_entry.id   2853dd6c0a98bc78ca6182be4d25e6c5
#
_cell.length_a   1.000
_cell.length_b   1.000
_cell.length_c   1.000
_cell.angle_alpha   90.00
_cell.angle_beta   90.00
_cell.angle_gamma   90.00
#
_symmetry.space_group_name_H-M   'P 1'
#
loop_
_entity.id
_entity.type
_entity.pdbx_description
1 polymer ?
#
loop_
_entity_poly.entity_id
_entity_poly.type
_entity_poly.pdbx_seq_one_letter_code
_entity_poly.pdbx_strand_id
1 'polypeptide(L)'
;MKKTIDSHDHSHDHEQAHGHTHDHEHTHDHDHAHPAWQPHTHDAAHPHTHGGVNDYMQAVSAYRKTFASKQDVLDKTPDPAVREMLLHMEQIGCDTAFDRFDQQKPQCSFGLAGVCCKNCNMGPCKITAKSPRGVCGADADLIVSRNLLRSAAGGVAQHGAHAREVLLSLKFAAEGKLKLPLLGEKRIREVCRAFGINTRGQSTRRLASRLADVLLADLSRALPEEYRSIAALAPAERKEVWQKLDILPISAYNEVFDAFHRTGCGTDGDWQSVMKQFLRCGLAFCYTGVVAANIATDALFGVGHRATSKVNIGALKKGWVNIAVHGHLPTLVSEIVRIGRTQEFIDLAKKHGAEGIQFYGICCSCLAAMYRYEGVIPLSNAVGAELVLGTGALDLWVADVQDVFPSIMDVARCFKTTVVTTSDAARLPGAEHYAYDHHHSNVADTEKIARKIVTRAIESFAARRDVPVFIPAYEVTAEIGFSAESVSERYKGFGAIAKALKDGKIRGIVNMVGCNNPRVVYERAIIDIAEELIKNDVLIFTNGCASFPLLKLGYCSLSALAKTGRNLREFLGDDQPPVWHMGECVDNTRASTILGGTAAAAGKDIKDMPFAFASPEWANEKGLDASLAFRLFGINSYHCVEPPVQGSTNVENFLKKDTQETLGAVMTVITDPKALAKKMLEDIDEARRALGWKACAPLQLSPSEASGETDSIPTAKAANA
;
A
#
# COMPACT_ATOMS: atom_id res chain seq x y z
N MET A 1 6.99 58.71 -10.91
CA MET A 1 6.18 59.37 -11.95
C MET A 1 4.73 58.94 -11.74
N LYS A 2 3.92 59.91 -11.29
CA LYS A 2 2.49 59.79 -11.09
C LYS A 2 1.79 59.79 -12.44
N LYS A 3 0.76 58.95 -12.65
CA LYS A 3 -0.38 59.27 -13.54
C LYS A 3 -1.67 58.71 -12.95
N THR A 4 -2.58 59.60 -12.92
CA THR A 4 -3.91 59.75 -12.37
C THR A 4 -4.95 58.81 -12.98
N ILE A 5 -5.89 58.50 -12.13
CA ILE A 5 -7.14 57.78 -12.39
C ILE A 5 -8.18 58.78 -12.91
N ASP A 6 -8.96 58.40 -13.91
CA ASP A 6 -10.22 59.06 -14.25
C ASP A 6 -11.40 58.06 -14.14
N SER A 7 -12.38 58.52 -13.41
CA SER A 7 -13.68 57.88 -13.16
C SER A 7 -14.67 58.25 -14.24
N HIS A 8 -15.44 57.29 -14.74
CA HIS A 8 -16.71 57.58 -15.42
C HIS A 8 -17.84 56.73 -14.84
N ASP A 9 -18.76 57.48 -14.28
CA ASP A 9 -20.07 57.15 -13.82
C ASP A 9 -21.03 57.12 -15.03
N HIS A 10 -21.84 56.04 -15.20
CA HIS A 10 -23.05 56.08 -16.00
C HIS A 10 -24.12 55.19 -15.39
N SER A 11 -25.06 55.86 -14.76
CA SER A 11 -26.37 55.37 -14.43
C SER A 11 -27.27 55.31 -15.68
N HIS A 12 -27.98 54.23 -15.90
CA HIS A 12 -29.23 54.22 -16.67
C HIS A 12 -30.21 53.20 -16.04
N ASP A 13 -31.28 53.76 -15.52
CA ASP A 13 -32.54 53.07 -15.21
C ASP A 13 -33.25 52.68 -16.53
N HIS A 14 -33.80 51.47 -16.57
CA HIS A 14 -35.03 51.18 -17.30
C HIS A 14 -35.77 49.99 -16.68
N GLU A 15 -36.90 50.32 -16.02
CA GLU A 15 -38.01 49.38 -15.78
C GLU A 15 -38.63 48.94 -17.11
N GLN A 16 -38.90 47.65 -17.28
CA GLN A 16 -40.13 47.20 -17.93
C GLN A 16 -40.47 45.77 -17.47
N ALA A 17 -41.66 45.67 -16.86
CA ALA A 17 -42.34 44.46 -16.50
C ALA A 17 -42.99 43.80 -17.73
N HIS A 18 -42.79 42.50 -17.90
CA HIS A 18 -43.74 41.64 -18.62
C HIS A 18 -43.89 40.32 -17.87
N GLY A 19 -45.08 40.12 -17.28
CA GLY A 19 -45.48 38.83 -16.73
C GLY A 19 -45.88 37.87 -17.87
N HIS A 20 -45.41 36.64 -17.74
CA HIS A 20 -46.05 35.48 -18.37
C HIS A 20 -46.08 34.35 -17.35
N THR A 21 -47.32 34.08 -16.88
CA THR A 21 -47.72 32.86 -16.19
C THR A 21 -47.72 31.71 -17.19
N HIS A 22 -46.95 30.66 -16.95
CA HIS A 22 -47.21 29.34 -17.50
C HIS A 22 -47.20 28.34 -16.36
N ASP A 23 -48.38 27.88 -15.99
CA ASP A 23 -48.60 26.67 -15.21
C ASP A 23 -48.22 25.47 -16.09
N HIS A 24 -47.27 24.71 -15.65
CA HIS A 24 -47.09 23.30 -16.04
C HIS A 24 -46.90 22.49 -14.77
N GLU A 25 -47.99 21.89 -14.32
CA GLU A 25 -47.94 20.74 -13.39
C GLU A 25 -47.23 19.58 -14.12
N HIS A 26 -46.04 19.22 -13.67
CA HIS A 26 -45.47 17.92 -13.91
C HIS A 26 -45.37 17.21 -12.56
N THR A 27 -46.40 16.39 -12.27
CA THR A 27 -46.37 15.34 -11.26
C THR A 27 -45.38 14.27 -11.73
N HIS A 28 -44.17 14.21 -11.15
CA HIS A 28 -43.34 13.05 -11.17
C HIS A 28 -43.38 12.39 -9.79
N ASP A 29 -44.30 11.44 -9.65
CA ASP A 29 -44.24 10.40 -8.63
C ASP A 29 -43.00 9.54 -8.92
N HIS A 30 -41.96 9.70 -8.15
CA HIS A 30 -40.90 8.72 -7.98
C HIS A 30 -40.79 8.35 -6.51
N ASP A 31 -41.73 7.49 -6.08
CA ASP A 31 -41.58 6.68 -4.89
C ASP A 31 -40.45 5.63 -5.15
N HIS A 32 -39.22 6.00 -4.88
CA HIS A 32 -38.14 5.05 -4.65
C HIS A 32 -37.87 4.99 -3.15
N ALA A 33 -38.59 4.09 -2.50
CA ALA A 33 -38.26 3.63 -1.16
C ALA A 33 -36.85 3.00 -1.19
N HIS A 34 -35.87 3.66 -0.59
CA HIS A 34 -34.53 3.10 -0.34
C HIS A 34 -34.59 2.24 0.93
N PRO A 35 -34.50 0.90 0.82
CA PRO A 35 -34.33 0.08 2.00
C PRO A 35 -32.83 0.00 2.27
N ALA A 36 -32.35 0.63 3.31
CA ALA A 36 -31.18 0.31 4.11
C ALA A 36 -30.52 1.47 4.87
N TRP A 37 -30.92 2.72 4.62
CA TRP A 37 -30.49 3.85 5.46
C TRP A 37 -31.73 4.63 5.88
N GLN A 38 -32.34 4.25 7.02
CA GLN A 38 -33.32 5.12 7.63
C GLN A 38 -32.56 6.29 8.28
N PRO A 39 -32.88 7.55 7.91
CA PRO A 39 -32.36 8.68 8.67
C PRO A 39 -32.88 8.53 10.09
N HIS A 40 -32.01 8.41 11.06
CA HIS A 40 -32.39 8.54 12.45
C HIS A 40 -32.94 9.94 12.61
N THR A 41 -34.26 10.06 12.85
CA THR A 41 -34.87 11.30 13.25
C THR A 41 -34.24 11.72 14.57
N HIS A 42 -33.44 12.78 14.54
CA HIS A 42 -32.89 13.38 15.73
C HIS A 42 -34.06 14.01 16.49
N ASP A 43 -34.61 13.28 17.45
CA ASP A 43 -35.52 13.83 18.43
C ASP A 43 -34.73 14.83 19.28
N ALA A 44 -35.02 16.12 19.12
CA ALA A 44 -34.32 17.22 19.78
C ALA A 44 -34.42 17.20 21.32
N ALA A 45 -35.07 16.17 21.88
CA ALA A 45 -35.35 16.02 23.29
C ALA A 45 -34.49 15.01 24.06
N HIS A 46 -33.63 14.22 23.38
CA HIS A 46 -32.73 13.33 24.08
C HIS A 46 -31.35 13.98 24.21
N PRO A 47 -30.88 14.26 25.44
CA PRO A 47 -29.46 14.55 25.61
C PRO A 47 -28.69 13.32 25.09
N HIS A 48 -27.95 13.51 24.02
CA HIS A 48 -27.03 12.47 23.54
C HIS A 48 -26.16 12.05 24.73
N THR A 49 -26.40 10.86 25.27
CA THR A 49 -25.52 10.24 26.23
C THR A 49 -24.23 9.95 25.44
N HIS A 50 -23.34 10.92 25.44
CA HIS A 50 -21.96 10.73 24.99
C HIS A 50 -21.40 9.59 25.83
N GLY A 51 -21.18 8.43 25.24
CA GLY A 51 -20.36 7.38 25.85
C GLY A 51 -19.14 8.10 26.42
N GLY A 52 -18.92 7.97 27.73
CA GLY A 52 -18.17 8.95 28.49
C GLY A 52 -16.82 9.29 27.87
N VAL A 53 -16.56 10.56 27.65
CA VAL A 53 -15.24 11.09 27.24
C VAL A 53 -14.11 10.53 28.12
N ASN A 54 -14.41 10.02 29.29
CA ASN A 54 -13.49 9.31 30.17
C ASN A 54 -13.11 7.92 29.63
N ASP A 55 -13.96 7.25 28.85
CA ASP A 55 -13.74 5.86 28.43
C ASP A 55 -12.68 5.77 27.33
N TYR A 56 -12.72 6.64 26.32
CA TYR A 56 -11.69 6.61 25.27
C TYR A 56 -10.30 7.02 25.81
N MET A 57 -10.21 7.89 26.81
CA MET A 57 -8.95 8.28 27.42
C MET A 57 -8.27 7.11 28.13
N GLN A 58 -9.06 6.24 28.78
CA GLN A 58 -8.55 5.01 29.39
C GLN A 58 -8.08 4.02 28.32
N ALA A 59 -8.89 3.79 27.27
CA ALA A 59 -8.56 2.91 26.16
C ALA A 59 -7.27 3.35 25.46
N VAL A 60 -7.15 4.64 25.11
CA VAL A 60 -5.93 5.20 24.51
C VAL A 60 -4.74 5.13 25.46
N SER A 61 -4.93 5.33 26.77
CA SER A 61 -3.84 5.19 27.75
C SER A 61 -3.36 3.74 27.84
N ALA A 62 -4.27 2.77 27.82
CA ALA A 62 -3.93 1.35 27.77
C ALA A 62 -3.20 1.00 26.47
N TYR A 63 -3.71 1.47 25.33
CA TYR A 63 -3.09 1.25 24.02
C TYR A 63 -1.67 1.82 23.94
N ARG A 64 -1.42 3.05 24.44
CA ARG A 64 -0.06 3.62 24.47
C ARG A 64 0.95 2.79 25.24
N LYS A 65 0.51 2.04 26.27
CA LYS A 65 1.38 1.17 27.06
C LYS A 65 1.85 -0.05 26.27
N THR A 66 1.21 -0.39 25.16
CA THR A 66 1.62 -1.49 24.28
C THR A 66 2.69 -1.07 23.27
N PHE A 67 3.03 0.22 23.17
CA PHE A 67 3.99 0.70 22.17
C PHE A 67 5.40 0.23 22.48
N ALA A 68 5.99 -0.43 21.50
CA ALA A 68 7.37 -0.92 21.59
C ALA A 68 8.36 0.25 21.75
N SER A 69 9.43 0.00 22.53
CA SER A 69 10.61 0.88 22.58
C SER A 69 11.68 0.38 21.60
N LYS A 70 12.71 1.20 21.36
CA LYS A 70 13.91 0.76 20.64
C LYS A 70 14.54 -0.46 21.32
N GLN A 71 14.55 -0.49 22.67
CA GLN A 71 15.05 -1.64 23.42
C GLN A 71 14.21 -2.89 23.16
N ASP A 72 12.86 -2.77 23.09
CA ASP A 72 12.01 -3.90 22.71
C ASP A 72 12.32 -4.42 21.32
N VAL A 73 12.66 -3.53 20.38
CA VAL A 73 13.08 -3.94 19.03
C VAL A 73 14.42 -4.68 19.09
N LEU A 74 15.43 -4.16 19.80
CA LEU A 74 16.72 -4.81 19.98
C LEU A 74 16.61 -6.22 20.57
N ASP A 75 15.73 -6.38 21.57
CA ASP A 75 15.58 -7.66 22.29
C ASP A 75 14.73 -8.68 21.53
N LYS A 76 13.76 -8.22 20.72
CA LYS A 76 12.66 -9.06 20.23
C LYS A 76 12.48 -9.05 18.71
N THR A 77 13.23 -8.22 17.94
CA THR A 77 13.13 -8.28 16.48
C THR A 77 13.48 -9.69 15.97
N PRO A 78 12.72 -10.22 15.00
CA PRO A 78 13.03 -11.52 14.43
C PRO A 78 14.21 -11.47 13.43
N ASP A 79 14.68 -10.27 13.02
CA ASP A 79 15.74 -10.10 12.04
C ASP A 79 17.10 -9.84 12.68
N PRO A 80 18.06 -10.79 12.59
CA PRO A 80 19.42 -10.61 13.11
C PRO A 80 20.14 -9.40 12.51
N ALA A 81 19.94 -9.12 11.21
CA ALA A 81 20.58 -7.99 10.55
C ALA A 81 20.07 -6.64 11.09
N VAL A 82 18.77 -6.52 11.39
CA VAL A 82 18.21 -5.32 12.04
C VAL A 82 18.83 -5.12 13.41
N ARG A 83 18.97 -6.19 14.20
CA ARG A 83 19.58 -6.12 15.54
C ARG A 83 21.05 -5.67 15.46
N GLU A 84 21.85 -6.28 14.59
CA GLU A 84 23.25 -5.90 14.38
C GLU A 84 23.38 -4.45 13.94
N MET A 85 22.55 -4.02 13.02
CA MET A 85 22.57 -2.63 12.51
C MET A 85 22.13 -1.61 13.58
N LEU A 86 21.14 -1.91 14.41
CA LEU A 86 20.74 -1.02 15.51
C LEU A 86 21.87 -0.82 16.51
N LEU A 87 22.59 -1.89 16.89
CA LEU A 87 23.76 -1.81 17.75
C LEU A 87 24.89 -1.00 17.09
N HIS A 88 25.11 -1.20 15.79
CA HIS A 88 26.09 -0.43 15.02
C HIS A 88 25.74 1.06 15.00
N MET A 89 24.46 1.43 14.74
CA MET A 89 24.00 2.81 14.76
C MET A 89 24.18 3.49 16.11
N GLU A 90 23.99 2.77 17.21
CA GLU A 90 24.30 3.26 18.58
C GLU A 90 25.79 3.54 18.75
N GLN A 91 26.65 2.63 18.33
CA GLN A 91 28.11 2.77 18.44
C GLN A 91 28.65 4.00 17.71
N ILE A 92 28.06 4.34 16.55
CA ILE A 92 28.46 5.48 15.75
C ILE A 92 27.69 6.77 16.08
N GLY A 93 26.76 6.73 17.04
CA GLY A 93 25.98 7.89 17.50
C GLY A 93 24.98 8.42 16.46
N CYS A 94 24.45 7.56 15.60
CA CYS A 94 23.42 7.93 14.60
C CYS A 94 22.03 7.56 15.09
N ASP A 95 21.13 8.54 15.19
CA ASP A 95 19.72 8.33 15.51
C ASP A 95 18.99 7.63 14.36
N THR A 96 18.02 6.77 14.74
CA THR A 96 17.15 6.04 13.83
C THR A 96 15.68 6.43 14.02
N ALA A 97 14.79 5.90 13.19
CA ALA A 97 13.35 6.05 13.37
C ALA A 97 12.88 5.56 14.75
N PHE A 98 13.54 4.56 15.32
CA PHE A 98 13.22 4.00 16.64
C PHE A 98 13.58 4.96 17.76
N ASP A 99 14.72 5.65 17.66
CA ASP A 99 15.12 6.68 18.63
C ASP A 99 14.13 7.84 18.62
N ARG A 100 13.78 8.34 17.44
CA ARG A 100 12.79 9.42 17.29
C ARG A 100 11.40 9.01 17.74
N PHE A 101 11.02 7.73 17.56
CA PHE A 101 9.75 7.22 18.08
C PHE A 101 9.72 7.25 19.60
N ASP A 102 10.80 6.86 20.26
CA ASP A 102 10.92 6.93 21.72
C ASP A 102 10.90 8.38 22.25
N GLN A 103 11.54 9.31 21.54
CA GLN A 103 11.50 10.76 21.83
C GLN A 103 10.08 11.36 21.73
N GLN A 104 9.19 10.78 20.90
CA GLN A 104 7.79 11.21 20.77
C GLN A 104 6.85 10.67 21.86
N LYS A 105 7.33 9.86 22.78
CA LYS A 105 6.52 9.32 23.86
C LYS A 105 6.39 10.30 25.04
N PRO A 106 5.23 10.41 25.69
CA PRO A 106 3.96 9.76 25.30
C PRO A 106 3.28 10.52 24.15
N GLN A 107 2.85 9.79 23.13
CA GLN A 107 2.13 10.39 22.01
C GLN A 107 0.79 11.00 22.45
N CYS A 108 0.34 12.04 21.73
CA CYS A 108 -0.86 12.80 22.04
C CYS A 108 -2.13 11.92 22.07
N SER A 109 -2.85 11.89 23.19
CA SER A 109 -4.07 11.10 23.36
C SER A 109 -5.19 11.55 22.42
N PHE A 110 -5.33 12.85 22.18
CA PHE A 110 -6.36 13.38 21.28
C PHE A 110 -6.11 13.00 19.83
N GLY A 111 -4.83 12.99 19.41
CA GLY A 111 -4.44 12.53 18.09
C GLY A 111 -4.70 11.04 17.90
N LEU A 112 -4.35 10.21 18.89
CA LEU A 112 -4.59 8.78 18.86
C LEU A 112 -6.08 8.42 18.86
N ALA A 113 -6.91 9.19 19.58
CA ALA A 113 -8.36 9.02 19.60
C ALA A 113 -9.07 9.60 18.37
N GLY A 114 -8.38 10.39 17.54
CA GLY A 114 -8.95 11.03 16.36
C GLY A 114 -9.81 12.28 16.66
N VAL A 115 -9.86 12.77 17.91
CA VAL A 115 -10.79 13.83 18.36
C VAL A 115 -10.19 15.23 18.35
N CYS A 116 -9.11 15.47 17.63
CA CYS A 116 -8.59 16.82 17.41
C CYS A 116 -8.87 17.29 15.98
N CYS A 117 -9.28 18.55 15.83
CA CYS A 117 -9.57 19.17 14.53
C CYS A 117 -8.69 20.40 14.33
N LYS A 118 -8.02 20.47 13.16
CA LYS A 118 -7.17 21.58 12.73
C LYS A 118 -7.61 22.17 11.38
N ASN A 119 -8.88 22.00 11.00
CA ASN A 119 -9.36 22.37 9.67
C ASN A 119 -9.56 23.88 9.47
N CYS A 120 -9.55 24.69 10.53
CA CYS A 120 -9.70 26.14 10.44
C CYS A 120 -8.93 26.86 11.56
N ASN A 121 -8.73 28.18 11.40
CA ASN A 121 -8.02 29.01 12.37
C ASN A 121 -8.83 29.35 13.64
N MET A 122 -10.10 28.94 13.76
CA MET A 122 -10.84 29.01 15.03
C MET A 122 -10.40 27.91 16.01
N GLY A 123 -9.74 26.85 15.47
CA GLY A 123 -9.11 25.79 16.24
C GLY A 123 -7.67 26.15 16.66
N PRO A 124 -6.86 25.11 17.08
CA PRO A 124 -7.22 23.70 17.10
C PRO A 124 -8.29 23.36 18.13
N CYS A 125 -9.29 22.57 17.74
CA CYS A 125 -10.32 22.06 18.64
C CYS A 125 -9.96 20.64 19.12
N LYS A 126 -10.27 20.32 20.35
CA LYS A 126 -10.19 18.97 20.92
C LYS A 126 -11.47 18.66 21.68
N ILE A 127 -11.99 17.46 21.52
CA ILE A 127 -13.20 17.03 22.22
C ILE A 127 -12.85 16.48 23.60
N THR A 128 -13.53 16.99 24.62
CA THR A 128 -13.39 16.58 26.03
C THR A 128 -14.75 16.62 26.70
N ALA A 129 -14.88 16.08 27.91
CA ALA A 129 -16.11 16.20 28.71
C ALA A 129 -16.55 17.66 28.93
N LYS A 130 -15.58 18.59 29.07
CA LYS A 130 -15.86 20.04 29.24
C LYS A 130 -16.15 20.76 27.91
N SER A 131 -15.68 20.22 26.79
CA SER A 131 -15.80 20.77 25.43
C SER A 131 -16.25 19.68 24.48
N PRO A 132 -17.53 19.26 24.53
CA PRO A 132 -18.04 18.15 23.71
C PRO A 132 -18.19 18.50 22.23
N ARG A 133 -18.02 19.78 21.88
CA ARG A 133 -18.08 20.29 20.50
C ARG A 133 -16.94 21.24 20.22
N GLY A 134 -16.47 21.26 18.99
CA GLY A 134 -15.56 22.28 18.47
C GLY A 134 -16.27 23.64 18.33
N VAL A 135 -15.50 24.68 18.03
CA VAL A 135 -16.02 26.06 17.88
C VAL A 135 -17.14 26.14 16.83
N CYS A 136 -17.06 25.37 15.74
CA CYS A 136 -18.10 25.30 14.70
C CYS A 136 -19.27 24.39 15.03
N GLY A 137 -19.32 23.80 16.23
CA GLY A 137 -20.37 22.86 16.66
C GLY A 137 -20.12 21.39 16.33
N ALA A 138 -19.05 21.04 15.60
CA ALA A 138 -18.71 19.65 15.27
C ALA A 138 -18.43 18.85 16.56
N ASP A 139 -19.05 17.70 16.69
CA ASP A 139 -18.84 16.73 17.76
C ASP A 139 -17.72 15.74 17.47
N ALA A 140 -17.56 14.72 18.31
CA ALA A 140 -16.56 13.68 18.17
C ALA A 140 -16.76 12.88 16.88
N ASP A 141 -17.99 12.48 16.56
CA ASP A 141 -18.30 11.65 15.41
C ASP A 141 -17.92 12.35 14.10
N LEU A 142 -18.30 13.62 13.98
CA LEU A 142 -17.96 14.42 12.81
C LEU A 142 -16.46 14.73 12.71
N ILE A 143 -15.76 14.98 13.81
CA ILE A 143 -14.31 15.23 13.78
C ILE A 143 -13.53 13.97 13.40
N VAL A 144 -13.87 12.83 14.00
CA VAL A 144 -13.21 11.55 13.71
C VAL A 144 -13.44 11.13 12.26
N SER A 145 -14.69 11.22 11.76
CA SER A 145 -15.03 10.90 10.38
C SER A 145 -14.31 11.81 9.38
N ARG A 146 -14.21 13.12 9.64
CA ARG A 146 -13.45 14.08 8.81
C ARG A 146 -11.97 13.75 8.76
N ASN A 147 -11.36 13.42 9.91
CA ASN A 147 -9.96 13.02 9.95
C ASN A 147 -9.70 11.73 9.16
N LEU A 148 -10.60 10.75 9.30
CA LEU A 148 -10.50 9.49 8.58
C LEU A 148 -10.67 9.69 7.06
N LEU A 149 -11.65 10.48 6.62
CA LEU A 149 -11.85 10.82 5.21
C LEU A 149 -10.65 11.56 4.63
N ARG A 150 -10.04 12.49 5.36
CA ARG A 150 -8.82 13.18 4.90
C ARG A 150 -7.64 12.23 4.74
N SER A 151 -7.50 11.25 5.64
CA SER A 151 -6.49 10.21 5.49
C SER A 151 -6.74 9.36 4.24
N ALA A 152 -7.98 8.92 4.00
CA ALA A 152 -8.31 8.17 2.78
C ALA A 152 -8.09 8.99 1.50
N ALA A 153 -8.51 10.26 1.48
CA ALA A 153 -8.22 11.15 0.36
C ALA A 153 -6.70 11.33 0.13
N GLY A 154 -5.91 11.33 1.20
CA GLY A 154 -4.44 11.31 1.15
C GLY A 154 -3.90 10.05 0.45
N GLY A 155 -4.42 8.87 0.79
CA GLY A 155 -4.04 7.61 0.15
C GLY A 155 -4.43 7.56 -1.33
N VAL A 156 -5.66 8.02 -1.67
CA VAL A 156 -6.08 8.17 -3.08
C VAL A 156 -5.13 9.09 -3.84
N ALA A 157 -4.74 10.22 -3.25
CA ALA A 157 -3.81 11.17 -3.88
C ALA A 157 -2.42 10.56 -4.09
N GLN A 158 -1.89 9.82 -3.10
CA GLN A 158 -0.57 9.19 -3.17
C GLN A 158 -0.52 8.14 -4.29
N HIS A 159 -1.40 7.15 -4.27
CA HIS A 159 -1.44 6.14 -5.34
C HIS A 159 -1.98 6.69 -6.66
N GLY A 160 -2.86 7.68 -6.65
CA GLY A 160 -3.31 8.39 -7.83
C GLY A 160 -2.18 9.15 -8.54
N ALA A 161 -1.26 9.77 -7.79
CA ALA A 161 -0.06 10.41 -8.36
C ALA A 161 0.90 9.37 -8.97
N HIS A 162 1.11 8.22 -8.32
CA HIS A 162 1.84 7.09 -8.89
C HIS A 162 1.18 6.62 -10.20
N ALA A 163 -0.12 6.34 -10.17
CA ALA A 163 -0.87 5.90 -11.35
C ALA A 163 -0.77 6.91 -12.49
N ARG A 164 -0.92 8.21 -12.20
CA ARG A 164 -0.78 9.29 -13.18
C ARG A 164 0.58 9.24 -13.88
N GLU A 165 1.66 9.12 -13.12
CA GLU A 165 3.01 9.09 -13.66
C GLU A 165 3.22 7.91 -14.61
N VAL A 166 2.82 6.70 -14.21
CA VAL A 166 2.98 5.50 -15.02
C VAL A 166 2.05 5.50 -16.24
N LEU A 167 0.82 6.01 -16.10
CA LEU A 167 -0.14 6.13 -17.20
C LEU A 167 0.32 7.15 -18.25
N LEU A 168 0.87 8.29 -17.83
CA LEU A 168 1.48 9.27 -18.74
C LEU A 168 2.71 8.69 -19.44
N SER A 169 3.55 7.96 -18.72
CA SER A 169 4.68 7.23 -19.29
C SER A 169 4.22 6.22 -20.35
N LEU A 170 3.16 5.45 -20.09
CA LEU A 170 2.55 4.54 -21.06
C LEU A 170 2.02 5.27 -22.29
N LYS A 171 1.30 6.38 -22.08
CA LYS A 171 0.76 7.22 -23.16
C LYS A 171 1.89 7.75 -24.05
N PHE A 172 2.91 8.35 -23.45
CA PHE A 172 4.03 8.95 -24.18
C PHE A 172 4.91 7.89 -24.86
N ALA A 173 5.10 6.72 -24.26
CA ALA A 173 5.77 5.60 -24.92
C ALA A 173 5.00 5.10 -26.15
N ALA A 174 3.68 4.97 -26.01
CA ALA A 174 2.81 4.55 -27.10
C ALA A 174 2.79 5.56 -28.27
N GLU A 175 2.88 6.85 -27.98
CA GLU A 175 2.96 7.94 -28.97
C GLU A 175 4.38 8.14 -29.53
N GLY A 176 5.39 7.43 -28.99
CA GLY A 176 6.80 7.58 -29.41
C GLY A 176 7.50 8.83 -28.89
N LYS A 177 6.88 9.54 -27.93
CA LYS A 177 7.46 10.72 -27.26
C LYS A 177 8.48 10.35 -26.18
N LEU A 178 8.36 9.14 -25.62
CA LEU A 178 9.22 8.60 -24.59
C LEU A 178 9.78 7.25 -25.05
N LYS A 179 11.10 7.05 -24.88
CA LYS A 179 11.77 5.79 -25.25
C LYS A 179 11.64 4.77 -24.13
N LEU A 180 10.46 4.27 -23.89
CA LEU A 180 10.21 3.15 -22.99
C LEU A 180 9.69 1.93 -23.75
N PRO A 181 9.89 0.71 -23.25
CA PRO A 181 9.39 -0.51 -23.90
C PRO A 181 7.89 -0.64 -23.77
N LEU A 182 7.28 -1.48 -24.61
CA LEU A 182 5.89 -1.94 -24.52
C LEU A 182 5.91 -3.47 -24.56
N LEU A 183 6.39 -4.10 -23.45
CA LEU A 183 6.60 -5.54 -23.40
C LEU A 183 5.34 -6.33 -23.07
N GLY A 184 4.32 -5.68 -22.52
CA GLY A 184 3.08 -6.31 -22.09
C GLY A 184 2.00 -6.43 -23.16
N GLU A 185 2.32 -6.74 -24.43
CA GLU A 185 1.33 -6.79 -25.53
C GLU A 185 0.12 -7.68 -25.22
N LYS A 186 0.35 -8.89 -24.69
CA LYS A 186 -0.73 -9.81 -24.31
C LYS A 186 -1.67 -9.15 -23.30
N ARG A 187 -1.09 -8.56 -22.25
CA ARG A 187 -1.84 -7.86 -21.18
C ARG A 187 -2.62 -6.66 -21.72
N ILE A 188 -1.99 -5.83 -22.58
CA ILE A 188 -2.66 -4.70 -23.24
C ILE A 188 -3.89 -5.18 -24.01
N ARG A 189 -3.76 -6.24 -24.79
CA ARG A 189 -4.87 -6.77 -25.61
C ARG A 189 -5.98 -7.36 -24.76
N GLU A 190 -5.67 -8.06 -23.66
CA GLU A 190 -6.63 -8.63 -22.73
C GLU A 190 -7.44 -7.54 -22.03
N VAL A 191 -6.75 -6.54 -21.49
CA VAL A 191 -7.41 -5.42 -20.80
C VAL A 191 -8.22 -4.58 -21.77
N CYS A 192 -7.71 -4.28 -22.98
CA CYS A 192 -8.47 -3.58 -24.02
C CYS A 192 -9.79 -4.31 -24.34
N ARG A 193 -9.77 -5.65 -24.46
CA ARG A 193 -11.00 -6.42 -24.69
C ARG A 193 -11.99 -6.31 -23.53
N ALA A 194 -11.52 -6.35 -22.30
CA ALA A 194 -12.36 -6.16 -21.11
C ALA A 194 -13.03 -4.77 -21.11
N PHE A 195 -12.34 -3.74 -21.60
CA PHE A 195 -12.87 -2.38 -21.78
C PHE A 195 -13.74 -2.20 -23.05
N GLY A 196 -14.00 -3.27 -23.80
CA GLY A 196 -14.76 -3.19 -25.06
C GLY A 196 -14.00 -2.49 -26.21
N ILE A 197 -12.69 -2.32 -26.09
CA ILE A 197 -11.84 -1.72 -27.13
C ILE A 197 -11.56 -2.78 -28.19
N ASN A 198 -11.92 -2.50 -29.46
CA ASN A 198 -11.63 -3.41 -30.56
C ASN A 198 -10.11 -3.57 -30.76
N THR A 199 -9.62 -4.81 -30.61
CA THR A 199 -8.19 -5.15 -30.71
C THR A 199 -7.79 -5.73 -32.09
N ARG A 200 -8.77 -6.10 -32.95
CA ARG A 200 -8.49 -6.76 -34.22
C ARG A 200 -7.81 -5.80 -35.20
N GLY A 201 -6.67 -6.20 -35.73
CA GLY A 201 -5.92 -5.39 -36.70
C GLY A 201 -5.25 -4.13 -36.11
N GLN A 202 -5.28 -3.94 -34.77
CA GLN A 202 -4.68 -2.76 -34.14
C GLN A 202 -3.24 -3.07 -33.68
N SER A 203 -2.36 -2.09 -33.84
CA SER A 203 -0.99 -2.18 -33.32
C SER A 203 -0.97 -2.06 -31.78
N THR A 204 0.00 -2.66 -31.14
CA THR A 204 0.21 -2.58 -29.68
C THR A 204 0.30 -1.13 -29.20
N ARG A 205 1.03 -0.27 -29.93
CA ARG A 205 1.12 1.17 -29.62
C ARG A 205 -0.24 1.86 -29.60
N ARG A 206 -1.08 1.63 -30.63
CA ARG A 206 -2.42 2.24 -30.70
C ARG A 206 -3.32 1.75 -29.56
N LEU A 207 -3.25 0.47 -29.24
CA LEU A 207 -4.02 -0.08 -28.12
C LEU A 207 -3.54 0.47 -26.78
N ALA A 208 -2.24 0.56 -26.55
CA ALA A 208 -1.64 1.13 -25.33
C ALA A 208 -2.05 2.60 -25.15
N SER A 209 -2.01 3.40 -26.22
CA SER A 209 -2.44 4.81 -26.17
C SER A 209 -3.92 4.94 -25.79
N ARG A 210 -4.81 4.16 -26.42
CA ARG A 210 -6.25 4.18 -26.11
C ARG A 210 -6.55 3.68 -24.70
N LEU A 211 -5.83 2.66 -24.25
CA LEU A 211 -5.95 2.14 -22.89
C LEU A 211 -5.54 3.21 -21.87
N ALA A 212 -4.42 3.89 -22.11
CA ALA A 212 -3.98 5.00 -21.25
C ALA A 212 -5.02 6.12 -21.19
N ASP A 213 -5.66 6.48 -22.32
CA ASP A 213 -6.71 7.52 -22.35
C ASP A 213 -7.91 7.14 -21.45
N VAL A 214 -8.37 5.89 -21.52
CA VAL A 214 -9.50 5.42 -20.69
C VAL A 214 -9.12 5.46 -19.19
N LEU A 215 -7.93 5.00 -18.83
CA LEU A 215 -7.49 4.97 -17.43
C LEU A 215 -7.20 6.37 -16.88
N LEU A 216 -6.67 7.28 -17.71
CA LEU A 216 -6.49 8.70 -17.36
C LEU A 216 -7.84 9.42 -17.20
N ALA A 217 -8.87 9.03 -17.96
CA ALA A 217 -10.21 9.57 -17.77
C ALA A 217 -10.80 9.15 -16.41
N ASP A 218 -10.63 7.89 -15.97
CA ASP A 218 -11.03 7.44 -14.63
C ASP A 218 -10.26 8.17 -13.52
N LEU A 219 -9.03 8.60 -13.78
CA LEU A 219 -8.23 9.39 -12.86
C LEU A 219 -8.77 10.82 -12.68
N SER A 220 -9.16 11.50 -13.78
CA SER A 220 -9.24 12.98 -13.79
C SER A 220 -10.50 13.60 -14.39
N ARG A 221 -11.51 12.79 -14.81
CA ARG A 221 -12.72 13.38 -15.39
C ARG A 221 -13.49 14.19 -14.34
N ALA A 222 -14.11 15.28 -14.80
CA ALA A 222 -14.96 16.15 -13.98
C ALA A 222 -16.46 15.83 -14.15
N LEU A 223 -16.88 15.31 -15.31
CA LEU A 223 -18.28 14.99 -15.58
C LEU A 223 -18.67 13.64 -14.97
N PRO A 224 -19.90 13.50 -14.43
CA PRO A 224 -20.39 12.24 -13.87
C PRO A 224 -20.71 11.25 -14.99
N GLU A 225 -19.72 10.48 -15.39
CA GLU A 225 -19.82 9.40 -16.37
C GLU A 225 -19.45 8.06 -15.71
N GLU A 226 -19.71 6.97 -16.43
CA GLU A 226 -19.36 5.63 -15.96
C GLU A 226 -17.87 5.49 -15.64
N TYR A 227 -17.54 5.02 -14.47
CA TYR A 227 -16.16 4.68 -14.09
C TYR A 227 -15.76 3.39 -14.81
N ARG A 228 -15.03 3.52 -15.89
CA ARG A 228 -14.79 2.45 -16.88
C ARG A 228 -14.03 1.25 -16.29
N SER A 229 -13.07 1.49 -15.40
CA SER A 229 -12.31 0.41 -14.75
C SER A 229 -13.20 -0.42 -13.84
N ILE A 230 -14.11 0.20 -13.08
CA ILE A 230 -15.09 -0.51 -12.26
C ILE A 230 -16.06 -1.29 -13.14
N ALA A 231 -16.62 -0.65 -14.16
CA ALA A 231 -17.59 -1.28 -15.05
C ALA A 231 -17.03 -2.54 -15.73
N ALA A 232 -15.75 -2.47 -16.17
CA ALA A 232 -15.10 -3.54 -16.92
C ALA A 232 -14.49 -4.66 -16.07
N LEU A 233 -13.98 -4.35 -14.88
CA LEU A 233 -13.11 -5.26 -14.12
C LEU A 233 -13.69 -5.71 -12.77
N ALA A 234 -14.70 -5.01 -12.23
CA ALA A 234 -15.28 -5.37 -10.95
C ALA A 234 -16.20 -6.60 -11.05
N PRO A 235 -16.24 -7.47 -10.01
CA PRO A 235 -17.23 -8.53 -9.91
C PRO A 235 -18.66 -7.97 -9.94
N ALA A 236 -19.57 -8.65 -10.64
CA ALA A 236 -20.94 -8.17 -10.85
C ALA A 236 -21.66 -7.97 -9.51
N GLU A 237 -21.53 -8.92 -8.59
CA GLU A 237 -22.14 -8.89 -7.26
C GLU A 237 -21.69 -7.70 -6.42
N ARG A 238 -20.41 -7.33 -6.55
CA ARG A 238 -19.86 -6.16 -5.85
C ARG A 238 -20.34 -4.84 -6.44
N LYS A 239 -20.45 -4.75 -7.76
CA LYS A 239 -21.03 -3.57 -8.43
C LYS A 239 -22.44 -3.29 -7.96
N GLU A 240 -23.28 -4.32 -7.83
CA GLU A 240 -24.65 -4.18 -7.32
C GLU A 240 -24.68 -3.64 -5.89
N VAL A 241 -23.77 -4.10 -5.00
CA VAL A 241 -23.64 -3.59 -3.64
C VAL A 241 -23.26 -2.11 -3.67
N TRP A 242 -22.24 -1.74 -4.45
CA TRP A 242 -21.75 -0.35 -4.50
C TRP A 242 -22.77 0.61 -5.14
N GLN A 243 -23.56 0.14 -6.11
CA GLN A 243 -24.67 0.91 -6.69
C GLN A 243 -25.79 1.14 -5.66
N LYS A 244 -26.21 0.09 -4.93
CA LYS A 244 -27.23 0.21 -3.88
C LYS A 244 -26.81 1.16 -2.75
N LEU A 245 -25.52 1.19 -2.42
CA LEU A 245 -24.96 2.12 -1.41
C LEU A 245 -24.71 3.52 -1.98
N ASP A 246 -24.84 3.71 -3.29
CA ASP A 246 -24.55 4.97 -3.99
C ASP A 246 -23.12 5.48 -3.69
N ILE A 247 -22.13 4.58 -3.81
CA ILE A 247 -20.71 4.87 -3.54
C ILE A 247 -19.81 4.76 -4.77
N LEU A 248 -20.38 4.67 -5.98
CA LEU A 248 -19.56 4.70 -7.19
C LEU A 248 -18.89 6.06 -7.36
N PRO A 249 -17.56 6.11 -7.58
CA PRO A 249 -16.84 7.36 -7.73
C PRO A 249 -17.03 7.96 -9.14
N ILE A 250 -16.81 9.27 -9.25
CA ILE A 250 -16.75 9.97 -10.55
C ILE A 250 -15.35 9.84 -11.17
N SER A 251 -14.32 10.19 -10.41
CA SER A 251 -12.91 10.03 -10.74
C SER A 251 -12.06 10.16 -9.48
N ALA A 252 -10.82 9.70 -9.51
CA ALA A 252 -9.95 9.83 -8.33
C ALA A 252 -9.74 11.29 -7.92
N TYR A 253 -9.57 12.21 -8.88
CA TYR A 253 -9.42 13.64 -8.59
C TYR A 253 -10.69 14.24 -7.98
N ASN A 254 -11.86 13.85 -8.51
CA ASN A 254 -13.13 14.34 -7.97
C ASN A 254 -13.33 13.88 -6.53
N GLU A 255 -13.04 12.62 -6.21
CA GLU A 255 -13.23 12.10 -4.85
C GLU A 255 -12.29 12.76 -3.85
N VAL A 256 -11.05 13.06 -4.24
CA VAL A 256 -10.12 13.83 -3.39
C VAL A 256 -10.63 15.27 -3.22
N PHE A 257 -11.05 15.93 -4.31
CA PHE A 257 -11.58 17.28 -4.25
C PHE A 257 -12.82 17.37 -3.35
N ASP A 258 -13.78 16.45 -3.52
CA ASP A 258 -15.01 16.41 -2.73
C ASP A 258 -14.74 16.08 -1.25
N ALA A 259 -13.78 15.19 -0.97
CA ALA A 259 -13.36 14.89 0.40
C ALA A 259 -12.83 16.14 1.13
N PHE A 260 -12.01 16.96 0.48
CA PHE A 260 -11.53 18.21 1.06
C PHE A 260 -12.62 19.26 1.16
N HIS A 261 -13.55 19.34 0.20
CA HIS A 261 -14.72 20.21 0.24
C HIS A 261 -15.62 19.85 1.43
N ARG A 262 -16.06 18.57 1.55
CA ARG A 262 -16.94 18.11 2.64
C ARG A 262 -16.33 18.31 4.03
N THR A 263 -15.03 18.08 4.16
CA THR A 263 -14.32 18.24 5.44
C THR A 263 -13.96 19.68 5.77
N GLY A 264 -14.28 20.65 4.89
CA GLY A 264 -14.14 22.08 5.15
C GLY A 264 -14.98 22.55 6.31
N CYS A 265 -14.63 23.71 6.88
CA CYS A 265 -15.36 24.30 7.99
C CYS A 265 -16.79 24.71 7.54
N GLY A 266 -17.81 24.15 8.21
CA GLY A 266 -19.21 24.48 7.93
C GLY A 266 -19.79 23.90 6.64
N THR A 267 -19.13 22.91 6.01
CA THR A 267 -19.63 22.28 4.77
C THR A 267 -20.53 21.09 5.09
N ASP A 268 -19.95 19.91 5.40
CA ASP A 268 -20.75 18.74 5.75
C ASP A 268 -20.79 18.57 7.28
N GLY A 269 -21.98 18.52 7.84
CA GLY A 269 -22.21 18.38 9.28
C GLY A 269 -22.66 16.98 9.69
N ASP A 270 -22.84 16.06 8.73
CA ASP A 270 -23.29 14.70 8.96
C ASP A 270 -22.13 13.70 8.81
N TRP A 271 -21.76 13.05 9.92
CA TRP A 271 -20.68 12.07 9.93
C TRP A 271 -20.96 10.87 9.03
N GLN A 272 -22.22 10.45 8.84
CA GLN A 272 -22.59 9.34 7.96
C GLN A 272 -22.37 9.71 6.49
N SER A 273 -22.73 10.93 6.11
CA SER A 273 -22.43 11.49 4.78
C SER A 273 -20.93 11.51 4.53
N VAL A 274 -20.13 11.92 5.52
CA VAL A 274 -18.66 11.90 5.44
C VAL A 274 -18.12 10.47 5.30
N MET A 275 -18.67 9.50 6.04
CA MET A 275 -18.27 8.09 5.93
C MET A 275 -18.70 7.45 4.59
N LYS A 276 -19.79 7.90 3.97
CA LYS A 276 -20.14 7.50 2.60
C LYS A 276 -19.08 7.94 1.59
N GLN A 277 -18.59 9.16 1.72
CA GLN A 277 -17.48 9.65 0.89
C GLN A 277 -16.17 8.88 1.14
N PHE A 278 -15.91 8.45 2.37
CA PHE A 278 -14.79 7.57 2.70
C PHE A 278 -14.84 6.25 1.90
N LEU A 279 -16.03 5.64 1.74
CA LEU A 279 -16.18 4.43 0.91
C LEU A 279 -15.91 4.71 -0.58
N ARG A 280 -16.33 5.87 -1.12
CA ARG A 280 -16.02 6.28 -2.50
C ARG A 280 -14.50 6.44 -2.72
N CYS A 281 -13.80 7.04 -1.76
CA CYS A 281 -12.34 7.13 -1.79
C CYS A 281 -11.69 5.74 -1.88
N GLY A 282 -12.20 4.75 -1.13
CA GLY A 282 -11.70 3.38 -1.21
C GLY A 282 -11.82 2.74 -2.60
N LEU A 283 -12.93 2.97 -3.32
CA LEU A 283 -13.11 2.50 -4.70
C LEU A 283 -12.18 3.24 -5.68
N ALA A 284 -12.05 4.56 -5.55
CA ALA A 284 -11.14 5.35 -6.36
C ALA A 284 -9.68 4.93 -6.14
N PHE A 285 -9.26 4.72 -4.89
CA PHE A 285 -7.96 4.16 -4.54
C PHE A 285 -7.71 2.82 -5.23
N CYS A 286 -8.66 1.88 -5.10
CA CYS A 286 -8.54 0.53 -5.65
C CYS A 286 -8.37 0.56 -7.18
N TYR A 287 -9.32 1.19 -7.90
CA TYR A 287 -9.38 1.06 -9.35
C TYR A 287 -8.45 2.00 -10.10
N THR A 288 -8.22 3.21 -9.61
CA THR A 288 -7.26 4.13 -10.22
C THR A 288 -5.87 3.99 -9.62
N GLY A 289 -5.76 4.06 -8.29
CA GLY A 289 -4.45 4.03 -7.64
C GLY A 289 -3.73 2.70 -7.74
N VAL A 290 -4.46 1.57 -7.70
CA VAL A 290 -3.87 0.23 -7.67
C VAL A 290 -4.01 -0.47 -9.03
N VAL A 291 -5.23 -0.69 -9.51
CA VAL A 291 -5.48 -1.48 -10.71
C VAL A 291 -4.92 -0.81 -11.97
N ALA A 292 -5.17 0.50 -12.16
CA ALA A 292 -4.68 1.20 -13.35
C ALA A 292 -3.16 1.32 -13.37
N ALA A 293 -2.52 1.57 -12.22
CA ALA A 293 -1.06 1.60 -12.11
C ALA A 293 -0.43 0.24 -12.43
N ASN A 294 -0.98 -0.87 -11.90
CA ASN A 294 -0.53 -2.21 -12.23
C ASN A 294 -0.64 -2.51 -13.73
N ILE A 295 -1.80 -2.20 -14.34
CA ILE A 295 -2.01 -2.39 -15.78
C ILE A 295 -0.98 -1.61 -16.60
N ALA A 296 -0.71 -0.36 -16.24
CA ALA A 296 0.24 0.49 -16.97
C ALA A 296 1.68 -0.02 -16.81
N THR A 297 2.06 -0.44 -15.60
CA THR A 297 3.39 -1.01 -15.33
C THR A 297 3.60 -2.31 -16.11
N ASP A 298 2.61 -3.22 -16.10
CA ASP A 298 2.69 -4.46 -16.87
C ASP A 298 2.66 -4.21 -18.39
N ALA A 299 1.96 -3.18 -18.86
CA ALA A 299 1.95 -2.78 -20.26
C ALA A 299 3.32 -2.30 -20.75
N LEU A 300 4.04 -1.54 -19.91
CA LEU A 300 5.37 -1.04 -20.21
C LEU A 300 6.43 -2.14 -20.11
N PHE A 301 6.53 -2.79 -18.97
CA PHE A 301 7.69 -3.61 -18.58
C PHE A 301 7.42 -5.12 -18.61
N GLY A 302 6.23 -5.53 -19.02
CA GLY A 302 5.80 -6.92 -19.01
C GLY A 302 5.29 -7.38 -17.65
N VAL A 303 4.56 -8.48 -17.66
CA VAL A 303 4.07 -9.15 -16.45
C VAL A 303 5.27 -9.77 -15.72
N GLY A 304 5.29 -9.66 -14.39
CA GLY A 304 6.32 -10.30 -13.57
C GLY A 304 6.29 -11.82 -13.71
N HIS A 305 7.45 -12.43 -13.67
CA HIS A 305 7.63 -13.87 -13.74
C HIS A 305 8.35 -14.41 -12.50
N ARG A 306 8.21 -15.70 -12.25
CA ARG A 306 8.91 -16.35 -11.13
C ARG A 306 10.41 -16.28 -11.31
N ALA A 307 11.09 -15.86 -10.24
CA ALA A 307 12.53 -15.77 -10.15
C ALA A 307 12.98 -15.98 -8.70
N THR A 308 14.29 -16.06 -8.49
CA THR A 308 14.89 -16.04 -7.14
C THR A 308 15.66 -14.75 -6.94
N SER A 309 15.72 -14.26 -5.71
CA SER A 309 16.53 -13.10 -5.34
C SER A 309 17.19 -13.30 -3.98
N LYS A 310 18.42 -12.83 -3.84
CA LYS A 310 18.98 -12.57 -2.52
C LYS A 310 18.20 -11.43 -1.87
N VAL A 311 18.10 -11.45 -0.57
CA VAL A 311 17.36 -10.46 0.23
C VAL A 311 18.09 -10.16 1.53
N ASN A 312 17.78 -9.03 2.15
CA ASN A 312 18.30 -8.51 3.40
C ASN A 312 19.60 -7.70 3.24
N ILE A 313 19.94 -6.94 4.27
CA ILE A 313 21.05 -5.98 4.32
C ILE A 313 22.40 -6.69 4.09
N GLY A 314 22.54 -7.95 4.53
CA GLY A 314 23.74 -8.77 4.30
C GLY A 314 24.07 -9.05 2.83
N ALA A 315 23.13 -8.83 1.91
CA ALA A 315 23.37 -8.99 0.48
C ALA A 315 24.16 -7.84 -0.17
N LEU A 316 24.45 -6.76 0.57
CA LEU A 316 25.30 -5.64 0.10
C LEU A 316 26.72 -6.13 -0.24
N LYS A 317 27.31 -5.52 -1.25
CA LYS A 317 28.65 -5.91 -1.75
C LYS A 317 29.69 -4.83 -1.51
N LYS A 318 30.74 -5.13 -0.78
CA LYS A 318 31.90 -4.26 -0.67
C LYS A 318 32.68 -4.24 -1.97
N GLY A 319 33.21 -3.08 -2.37
CA GLY A 319 34.01 -2.95 -3.60
C GLY A 319 33.19 -2.81 -4.90
N TRP A 320 31.88 -2.79 -4.81
CA TRP A 320 30.97 -2.55 -5.93
C TRP A 320 30.39 -1.13 -5.87
N VAL A 321 30.02 -0.58 -7.01
CA VAL A 321 29.16 0.61 -7.05
C VAL A 321 27.75 0.17 -6.64
N ASN A 322 27.31 0.56 -5.45
CA ASN A 322 26.03 0.17 -4.87
C ASN A 322 25.01 1.29 -5.03
N ILE A 323 23.99 1.04 -5.85
CA ILE A 323 22.88 1.98 -6.12
C ILE A 323 21.63 1.45 -5.47
N ALA A 324 21.02 2.22 -4.54
CA ALA A 324 19.72 1.90 -3.96
C ALA A 324 18.63 2.77 -4.59
N VAL A 325 17.48 2.15 -4.89
CA VAL A 325 16.24 2.83 -5.33
C VAL A 325 15.19 2.77 -4.23
N HIS A 326 14.51 3.88 -3.96
CA HIS A 326 13.55 4.01 -2.87
C HIS A 326 12.33 4.83 -3.29
N GLY A 327 11.16 4.30 -3.07
CA GLY A 327 9.87 4.93 -3.36
C GLY A 327 8.91 4.00 -4.12
N HIS A 328 8.24 4.53 -5.17
CA HIS A 328 7.12 3.84 -5.81
C HIS A 328 7.11 3.87 -7.34
N LEU A 329 8.02 4.60 -8.02
CA LEU A 329 7.97 4.77 -9.47
C LEU A 329 8.85 3.76 -10.22
N PRO A 330 8.27 2.80 -11.00
CA PRO A 330 9.03 1.79 -11.70
C PRO A 330 9.71 2.30 -12.99
N THR A 331 9.25 3.41 -13.57
CA THR A 331 9.66 3.86 -14.91
C THR A 331 11.13 4.24 -14.99
N LEU A 332 11.57 5.21 -14.20
CA LEU A 332 12.98 5.62 -14.16
C LEU A 332 13.89 4.53 -13.57
N VAL A 333 13.41 3.82 -12.56
CA VAL A 333 14.15 2.71 -11.92
C VAL A 333 14.52 1.63 -12.96
N SER A 334 13.57 1.24 -13.81
CA SER A 334 13.82 0.27 -14.88
C SER A 334 14.93 0.74 -15.83
N GLU A 335 14.97 2.01 -16.20
CA GLU A 335 16.00 2.56 -17.06
C GLU A 335 17.37 2.69 -16.35
N ILE A 336 17.39 3.03 -15.06
CA ILE A 336 18.63 3.06 -14.26
C ILE A 336 19.26 1.67 -14.24
N VAL A 337 18.45 0.63 -14.00
CA VAL A 337 18.93 -0.76 -13.99
C VAL A 337 19.43 -1.18 -15.39
N ARG A 338 18.65 -0.89 -16.43
CA ARG A 338 19.04 -1.22 -17.82
C ARG A 338 20.35 -0.56 -18.23
N ILE A 339 20.48 0.74 -17.97
CA ILE A 339 21.67 1.53 -18.31
C ILE A 339 22.89 1.06 -17.52
N GLY A 340 22.79 0.91 -16.21
CA GLY A 340 23.93 0.50 -15.38
C GLY A 340 24.44 -0.91 -15.65
N ARG A 341 23.67 -1.73 -16.36
CA ARG A 341 24.10 -3.07 -16.83
C ARG A 341 24.74 -3.08 -18.21
N THR A 342 24.79 -1.94 -18.90
CA THR A 342 25.50 -1.87 -20.18
C THR A 342 27.00 -2.01 -19.97
N GLN A 343 27.70 -2.61 -20.95
CA GLN A 343 29.14 -2.82 -20.87
C GLN A 343 29.89 -1.50 -20.67
N GLU A 344 29.40 -0.41 -21.28
CA GLU A 344 29.93 0.94 -21.11
C GLU A 344 30.06 1.34 -19.63
N PHE A 345 28.99 1.16 -18.86
CA PHE A 345 28.96 1.57 -17.45
C PHE A 345 29.68 0.58 -16.54
N ILE A 346 29.67 -0.72 -16.88
CA ILE A 346 30.48 -1.72 -16.17
C ILE A 346 31.95 -1.40 -16.32
N ASP A 347 32.42 -1.08 -17.54
CA ASP A 347 33.83 -0.73 -17.82
C ASP A 347 34.19 0.60 -17.14
N LEU A 348 33.28 1.58 -17.13
CA LEU A 348 33.48 2.84 -16.42
C LEU A 348 33.62 2.60 -14.90
N ALA A 349 32.81 1.76 -14.30
CA ALA A 349 32.89 1.40 -12.88
C ALA A 349 34.24 0.72 -12.56
N LYS A 350 34.68 -0.23 -13.40
CA LYS A 350 36.00 -0.89 -13.28
C LYS A 350 37.17 0.09 -13.40
N LYS A 351 37.09 1.06 -14.33
CA LYS A 351 38.09 2.12 -14.47
C LYS A 351 38.24 2.94 -13.21
N HIS A 352 37.14 3.11 -12.45
CA HIS A 352 37.14 3.77 -11.14
C HIS A 352 37.47 2.83 -9.97
N GLY A 353 37.87 1.57 -10.25
CA GLY A 353 38.33 0.59 -9.25
C GLY A 353 37.22 -0.22 -8.58
N ALA A 354 36.01 -0.19 -9.10
CA ALA A 354 34.94 -1.05 -8.65
C ALA A 354 34.94 -2.41 -9.38
N GLU A 355 34.42 -3.45 -8.72
CA GLU A 355 34.26 -4.77 -9.34
C GLU A 355 33.09 -4.80 -10.35
N GLY A 356 32.09 -3.94 -10.17
CA GLY A 356 30.91 -3.80 -11.01
C GLY A 356 29.90 -2.86 -10.41
N ILE A 357 28.66 -2.91 -10.90
CA ILE A 357 27.51 -2.12 -10.39
C ILE A 357 26.44 -3.09 -9.87
N GLN A 358 25.95 -2.84 -8.66
CA GLN A 358 24.88 -3.62 -8.06
C GLN A 358 23.70 -2.71 -7.69
N PHE A 359 22.49 -3.22 -7.96
CA PHE A 359 21.24 -2.51 -7.67
C PHE A 359 20.56 -3.11 -6.47
N TYR A 360 20.09 -2.24 -5.60
CA TYR A 360 19.35 -2.57 -4.40
C TYR A 360 18.11 -1.72 -4.29
N GLY A 361 17.22 -2.07 -3.38
CA GLY A 361 16.10 -1.18 -3.19
C GLY A 361 15.37 -1.33 -1.87
N ILE A 362 14.58 -0.29 -1.67
CA ILE A 362 13.75 -0.06 -0.50
C ILE A 362 12.32 0.19 -1.02
N CYS A 363 11.31 -0.35 -0.34
CA CYS A 363 9.91 -0.15 -0.69
C CYS A 363 9.55 -0.61 -2.13
N CYS A 364 8.53 -0.01 -2.71
CA CYS A 364 7.88 -0.48 -3.94
C CYS A 364 8.72 -0.33 -5.21
N SER A 365 9.55 0.70 -5.35
CA SER A 365 10.43 0.85 -6.52
C SER A 365 11.34 -0.37 -6.73
N CYS A 366 11.84 -0.96 -5.63
CA CYS A 366 12.57 -2.22 -5.68
C CYS A 366 11.66 -3.39 -6.06
N LEU A 367 10.53 -3.51 -5.35
CA LEU A 367 9.63 -4.66 -5.52
C LEU A 367 9.02 -4.72 -6.91
N ALA A 368 8.82 -3.58 -7.57
CA ALA A 368 8.39 -3.52 -8.98
C ALA A 368 9.47 -4.00 -9.95
N ALA A 369 10.75 -3.79 -9.61
CA ALA A 369 11.87 -4.08 -10.49
C ALA A 369 12.40 -5.51 -10.34
N MET A 370 12.45 -6.06 -9.12
CA MET A 370 13.20 -7.27 -8.78
C MET A 370 12.78 -8.54 -9.54
N TYR A 371 11.53 -8.66 -9.92
CA TYR A 371 10.98 -9.81 -10.65
C TYR A 371 10.82 -9.56 -12.16
N ARG A 372 11.16 -8.36 -12.63
CA ARG A 372 11.27 -8.01 -14.06
C ARG A 372 12.73 -7.91 -14.51
N TYR A 373 13.60 -7.52 -13.58
CA TYR A 373 15.03 -7.33 -13.80
C TYR A 373 15.81 -8.11 -12.73
N GLU A 374 16.24 -9.31 -13.05
CA GLU A 374 17.03 -10.14 -12.12
C GLU A 374 18.20 -9.37 -11.51
N GLY A 375 18.49 -9.62 -10.22
CA GLY A 375 19.64 -9.02 -9.52
C GLY A 375 19.37 -7.58 -9.02
N VAL A 376 18.13 -7.12 -8.93
CA VAL A 376 17.75 -6.00 -8.06
C VAL A 376 17.36 -6.57 -6.71
N ILE A 377 18.13 -6.26 -5.68
CA ILE A 377 18.09 -6.93 -4.37
C ILE A 377 17.28 -6.11 -3.35
N PRO A 378 16.19 -6.61 -2.78
CA PRO A 378 15.45 -5.93 -1.75
C PRO A 378 16.17 -6.00 -0.40
N LEU A 379 16.35 -4.85 0.23
CA LEU A 379 17.07 -4.73 1.50
C LEU A 379 16.14 -4.49 2.69
N SER A 380 15.22 -3.52 2.58
CA SER A 380 14.37 -3.12 3.69
C SER A 380 13.15 -2.31 3.22
N ASN A 381 12.28 -1.97 4.16
CA ASN A 381 11.18 -1.03 4.03
C ASN A 381 11.57 0.38 4.50
N ALA A 382 10.65 1.33 4.47
CA ALA A 382 10.90 2.73 4.84
C ALA A 382 11.44 2.91 6.28
N VAL A 383 10.93 2.14 7.25
CA VAL A 383 11.35 2.24 8.66
C VAL A 383 12.80 1.79 8.85
N GLY A 384 13.23 0.78 8.09
CA GLY A 384 14.60 0.27 8.13
C GLY A 384 15.58 0.95 7.16
N ALA A 385 15.16 1.97 6.40
CA ALA A 385 15.99 2.63 5.38
C ALA A 385 17.29 3.21 5.96
N GLU A 386 17.22 3.79 7.14
CA GLU A 386 18.38 4.36 7.84
C GLU A 386 19.40 3.29 8.24
N LEU A 387 18.94 2.10 8.60
CA LEU A 387 19.82 0.97 8.92
C LEU A 387 20.61 0.53 7.68
N VAL A 388 19.97 0.55 6.51
CA VAL A 388 20.64 0.25 5.24
C VAL A 388 21.71 1.30 4.90
N LEU A 389 21.40 2.59 5.06
CA LEU A 389 22.36 3.68 4.89
C LEU A 389 23.52 3.61 5.90
N GLY A 390 23.22 3.24 7.15
CA GLY A 390 24.17 3.08 8.23
C GLY A 390 25.25 2.02 7.99
N THR A 391 25.07 1.14 7.00
CA THR A 391 26.15 0.22 6.58
C THR A 391 27.36 0.92 5.98
N GLY A 392 27.20 2.16 5.49
CA GLY A 392 28.23 2.87 4.74
C GLY A 392 28.55 2.27 3.36
N ALA A 393 27.85 1.23 2.95
CA ALA A 393 28.12 0.52 1.69
C ALA A 393 27.50 1.16 0.45
N LEU A 394 26.50 2.04 0.60
CA LEU A 394 25.76 2.62 -0.52
C LEU A 394 26.45 3.88 -1.07
N ASP A 395 26.64 3.93 -2.37
CA ASP A 395 27.28 5.06 -3.05
C ASP A 395 26.25 6.10 -3.50
N LEU A 396 25.09 5.64 -3.96
CA LEU A 396 24.02 6.52 -4.39
C LEU A 396 22.66 5.97 -3.99
N TRP A 397 21.80 6.87 -3.53
CA TRP A 397 20.41 6.63 -3.15
C TRP A 397 19.47 7.45 -4.04
N VAL A 398 18.65 6.76 -4.83
CA VAL A 398 17.63 7.40 -5.65
C VAL A 398 16.32 7.42 -4.86
N ALA A 399 15.84 8.60 -4.55
CA ALA A 399 14.57 8.82 -3.87
C ALA A 399 13.54 9.35 -4.89
N ASP A 400 12.50 8.58 -5.15
CA ASP A 400 11.39 9.05 -5.99
C ASP A 400 10.23 9.59 -5.14
N VAL A 401 9.08 8.95 -5.08
CA VAL A 401 7.91 9.43 -4.34
C VAL A 401 7.49 8.45 -3.25
N GLN A 402 6.97 8.97 -2.14
CA GLN A 402 6.31 8.26 -1.05
C GLN A 402 7.23 7.35 -0.21
N ASP A 403 6.95 7.32 1.08
CA ASP A 403 7.64 6.53 2.10
C ASP A 403 9.16 6.80 2.22
N VAL A 404 9.64 7.92 1.67
CA VAL A 404 11.03 8.37 1.79
C VAL A 404 11.12 9.35 2.96
N PHE A 405 11.63 8.89 4.09
CA PHE A 405 11.71 9.71 5.30
C PHE A 405 12.82 10.76 5.19
N PRO A 406 12.57 12.02 5.56
CA PRO A 406 13.59 13.09 5.46
C PRO A 406 14.89 12.80 6.21
N SER A 407 14.82 12.03 7.28
CA SER A 407 15.95 11.66 8.15
C SER A 407 17.03 10.82 7.46
N ILE A 408 16.72 10.18 6.31
CA ILE A 408 17.78 9.53 5.53
C ILE A 408 18.92 10.46 5.15
N MET A 409 18.63 11.78 5.03
CA MET A 409 19.65 12.79 4.70
C MET A 409 20.70 12.94 5.77
N ASP A 410 20.34 12.77 7.05
CA ASP A 410 21.27 12.89 8.16
C ASP A 410 22.25 11.71 8.16
N VAL A 411 21.73 10.48 7.99
CA VAL A 411 22.57 9.28 7.89
C VAL A 411 23.42 9.30 6.60
N ALA A 412 22.83 9.70 5.47
CA ALA A 412 23.56 9.80 4.19
C ALA A 412 24.77 10.75 4.28
N ARG A 413 24.67 11.87 5.01
CA ARG A 413 25.79 12.78 5.25
C ARG A 413 26.92 12.14 6.04
N CYS A 414 26.60 11.35 7.09
CA CYS A 414 27.60 10.63 7.89
C CYS A 414 28.46 9.71 7.02
N PHE A 415 27.87 9.08 6.03
CA PHE A 415 28.56 8.13 5.13
C PHE A 415 28.88 8.70 3.75
N LYS A 416 28.72 10.00 3.52
CA LYS A 416 28.94 10.65 2.22
C LYS A 416 28.17 9.98 1.06
N THR A 417 27.04 9.33 1.35
CA THR A 417 26.17 8.73 0.32
C THR A 417 25.50 9.86 -0.47
N THR A 418 25.60 9.83 -1.80
CA THR A 418 24.89 10.80 -2.65
C THR A 418 23.41 10.46 -2.68
N VAL A 419 22.54 11.38 -2.31
CA VAL A 419 21.09 11.24 -2.43
C VAL A 419 20.59 12.08 -3.60
N VAL A 420 19.81 11.45 -4.47
CA VAL A 420 19.19 12.08 -5.64
C VAL A 420 17.69 11.97 -5.52
N THR A 421 16.97 13.09 -5.61
CA THR A 421 15.51 13.13 -5.74
C THR A 421 15.11 13.30 -7.20
N THR A 422 14.01 12.69 -7.62
CA THR A 422 13.61 12.62 -9.03
C THR A 422 12.24 13.25 -9.32
N SER A 423 11.41 13.51 -8.30
CA SER A 423 10.11 14.15 -8.46
C SER A 423 10.08 15.53 -7.82
N ASP A 424 9.48 16.52 -8.48
CA ASP A 424 9.24 17.84 -7.92
C ASP A 424 8.30 17.82 -6.72
N ALA A 425 7.46 16.79 -6.61
CA ALA A 425 6.57 16.58 -5.47
C ALA A 425 7.23 15.87 -4.27
N ALA A 426 8.51 15.46 -4.38
CA ALA A 426 9.20 14.68 -3.36
C ALA A 426 10.65 15.14 -3.17
N ARG A 427 10.82 16.35 -2.67
CA ARG A 427 12.14 16.98 -2.44
C ARG A 427 12.69 16.65 -1.06
N LEU A 428 14.00 16.46 -0.99
CA LEU A 428 14.75 16.35 0.27
C LEU A 428 15.78 17.48 0.37
N PRO A 429 15.82 18.22 1.47
CA PRO A 429 16.81 19.31 1.64
C PRO A 429 18.24 18.77 1.60
N GLY A 430 19.05 19.32 0.70
CA GLY A 430 20.47 18.93 0.52
C GLY A 430 20.69 17.73 -0.42
N ALA A 431 19.64 17.12 -0.96
CA ALA A 431 19.78 16.13 -2.04
C ALA A 431 20.00 16.83 -3.40
N GLU A 432 20.75 16.16 -4.28
CA GLU A 432 20.76 16.52 -5.70
C GLU A 432 19.37 16.27 -6.31
N HIS A 433 18.98 17.06 -7.31
CA HIS A 433 17.66 16.87 -7.95
C HIS A 433 17.79 16.69 -9.45
N TYR A 434 17.25 15.58 -9.95
CA TYR A 434 17.20 15.25 -11.38
C TYR A 434 15.74 14.98 -11.77
N ALA A 435 15.00 16.06 -12.05
CA ALA A 435 13.56 16.01 -12.32
C ALA A 435 13.20 14.97 -13.40
N TYR A 436 12.37 14.06 -13.02
CA TYR A 436 11.79 13.00 -13.87
C TYR A 436 10.29 12.85 -13.61
N ASP A 437 9.53 13.81 -13.50
CA ASP A 437 8.08 13.69 -13.44
C ASP A 437 7.42 14.40 -14.62
N HIS A 438 6.19 14.01 -14.93
CA HIS A 438 5.41 14.60 -15.99
C HIS A 438 4.50 15.72 -15.45
N HIS A 439 4.99 16.52 -14.50
CA HIS A 439 4.23 17.62 -13.90
C HIS A 439 4.16 18.86 -14.79
N HIS A 440 5.15 19.03 -15.68
CA HIS A 440 5.25 20.16 -16.59
C HIS A 440 5.04 19.74 -18.04
N SER A 441 5.03 20.71 -18.97
CA SER A 441 4.81 20.45 -20.39
C SER A 441 5.89 19.64 -21.09
N ASN A 442 7.06 19.46 -20.48
CA ASN A 442 8.17 18.73 -21.05
C ASN A 442 8.12 17.26 -20.64
N VAL A 443 8.24 16.37 -21.63
CA VAL A 443 8.46 14.94 -21.41
C VAL A 443 9.93 14.72 -20.99
N ALA A 444 10.15 14.12 -19.83
CA ALA A 444 11.49 13.88 -19.33
C ALA A 444 12.24 12.88 -20.23
N ASP A 445 13.53 13.15 -20.52
CA ASP A 445 14.40 12.21 -21.20
C ASP A 445 14.91 11.18 -20.20
N THR A 446 14.22 10.06 -20.12
CA THR A 446 14.48 8.97 -19.18
C THR A 446 15.90 8.41 -19.31
N GLU A 447 16.37 8.19 -20.54
CA GLU A 447 17.71 7.64 -20.80
C GLU A 447 18.80 8.61 -20.30
N LYS A 448 18.67 9.89 -20.63
CA LYS A 448 19.62 10.93 -20.19
C LYS A 448 19.71 11.02 -18.68
N ILE A 449 18.57 11.01 -18.00
CA ILE A 449 18.51 11.07 -16.53
C ILE A 449 19.09 9.81 -15.90
N ALA A 450 18.74 8.63 -16.40
CA ALA A 450 19.30 7.36 -15.94
C ALA A 450 20.82 7.30 -16.11
N ARG A 451 21.36 7.71 -17.27
CA ARG A 451 22.81 7.82 -17.51
C ARG A 451 23.49 8.76 -16.51
N LYS A 452 22.89 9.93 -16.26
CA LYS A 452 23.39 10.89 -15.27
C LYS A 452 23.45 10.29 -13.87
N ILE A 453 22.39 9.57 -13.44
CA ILE A 453 22.34 8.90 -12.13
C ILE A 453 23.42 7.83 -12.00
N VAL A 454 23.59 6.96 -13.00
CA VAL A 454 24.59 5.91 -12.94
C VAL A 454 26.02 6.47 -12.97
N THR A 455 26.29 7.50 -13.79
CA THR A 455 27.57 8.21 -13.78
C THR A 455 27.85 8.79 -12.40
N ARG A 456 26.88 9.48 -11.81
CA ARG A 456 27.01 10.10 -10.48
C ARG A 456 27.28 9.07 -9.38
N ALA A 457 26.70 7.86 -9.49
CA ALA A 457 26.97 6.76 -8.56
C ALA A 457 28.43 6.29 -8.63
N ILE A 458 28.99 6.16 -9.84
CA ILE A 458 30.40 5.78 -10.04
C ILE A 458 31.34 6.85 -9.50
N GLU A 459 31.03 8.13 -9.72
CA GLU A 459 31.79 9.25 -9.15
C GLU A 459 31.73 9.24 -7.62
N SER A 460 30.55 8.97 -7.04
CA SER A 460 30.36 8.86 -5.60
C SER A 460 31.19 7.72 -5.00
N PHE A 461 31.19 6.54 -5.63
CA PHE A 461 32.02 5.41 -5.24
C PHE A 461 33.51 5.81 -5.18
N ALA A 462 34.01 6.50 -6.21
CA ALA A 462 35.40 6.94 -6.25
C ALA A 462 35.75 7.94 -5.13
N ALA A 463 34.79 8.79 -4.75
CA ALA A 463 34.97 9.81 -3.70
C ALA A 463 34.82 9.26 -2.26
N ARG A 464 34.33 8.02 -2.08
CA ARG A 464 33.97 7.43 -0.78
C ARG A 464 34.89 6.28 -0.34
N ARG A 465 36.05 6.11 -0.93
CA ARG A 465 36.98 5.01 -0.65
C ARG A 465 37.39 4.86 0.83
N ASP A 466 37.41 5.97 1.55
CA ASP A 466 37.80 6.01 2.96
C ASP A 466 36.60 5.85 3.93
N VAL A 467 35.38 5.68 3.42
CA VAL A 467 34.19 5.51 4.26
C VAL A 467 34.22 4.08 4.84
N PRO A 468 34.10 3.95 6.18
CA PRO A 468 34.01 2.64 6.80
C PRO A 468 32.72 1.94 6.37
N VAL A 469 32.82 0.63 6.13
CA VAL A 469 31.70 -0.21 5.70
C VAL A 469 31.49 -1.31 6.71
N PHE A 470 30.27 -1.40 7.24
CA PHE A 470 29.78 -2.46 8.10
C PHE A 470 28.58 -3.14 7.46
N ILE A 471 28.68 -4.40 7.08
CA ILE A 471 27.60 -5.18 6.48
C ILE A 471 27.32 -6.37 7.38
N PRO A 472 26.06 -6.54 7.89
CA PRO A 472 25.69 -7.72 8.69
C PRO A 472 25.82 -9.01 7.86
N ALA A 473 26.10 -10.13 8.51
CA ALA A 473 26.36 -11.37 7.82
C ALA A 473 25.11 -12.09 7.28
N TYR A 474 23.93 -11.70 7.70
CA TYR A 474 22.68 -12.41 7.41
C TYR A 474 22.06 -12.02 6.08
N GLU A 475 21.96 -12.97 5.16
CA GLU A 475 21.21 -12.87 3.91
C GLU A 475 20.40 -14.16 3.65
N VAL A 476 19.34 -14.06 2.85
CA VAL A 476 18.46 -15.18 2.48
C VAL A 476 18.19 -15.15 0.98
N THR A 477 17.89 -16.32 0.39
CA THR A 477 17.37 -16.42 -0.98
C THR A 477 15.86 -16.67 -0.92
N ALA A 478 15.07 -15.88 -1.65
CA ALA A 478 13.62 -15.95 -1.70
C ALA A 478 13.12 -16.21 -3.13
N GLU A 479 11.99 -16.91 -3.22
CA GLU A 479 11.18 -17.07 -4.43
C GLU A 479 10.28 -15.84 -4.59
N ILE A 480 10.25 -15.24 -5.78
CA ILE A 480 9.54 -14.00 -6.07
C ILE A 480 8.74 -14.07 -7.37
N GLY A 481 7.88 -13.10 -7.63
CA GLY A 481 7.24 -12.92 -8.93
C GLY A 481 6.03 -13.82 -9.18
N PHE A 482 5.25 -14.13 -8.14
CA PHE A 482 3.97 -14.86 -8.28
C PHE A 482 2.90 -13.96 -8.87
N SER A 483 2.88 -13.80 -10.20
CA SER A 483 1.82 -13.10 -10.91
C SER A 483 0.56 -13.96 -11.04
N ALA A 484 -0.59 -13.35 -11.30
CA ALA A 484 -1.83 -14.09 -11.57
C ALA A 484 -1.68 -14.99 -12.82
N GLU A 485 -0.93 -14.53 -13.81
CA GLU A 485 -0.60 -15.27 -15.02
C GLU A 485 0.27 -16.49 -14.71
N SER A 486 1.36 -16.35 -13.95
CA SER A 486 2.25 -17.46 -13.59
C SER A 486 1.54 -18.52 -12.74
N VAL A 487 0.66 -18.10 -11.83
CA VAL A 487 -0.19 -18.99 -11.01
C VAL A 487 -1.21 -19.69 -11.90
N SER A 488 -1.90 -18.96 -12.78
CA SER A 488 -2.87 -19.53 -13.72
C SER A 488 -2.24 -20.53 -14.69
N GLU A 489 -1.02 -20.26 -15.18
CA GLU A 489 -0.28 -21.18 -16.04
C GLU A 489 0.08 -22.47 -15.29
N ARG A 490 0.65 -22.34 -14.09
CA ARG A 490 1.03 -23.48 -13.23
C ARG A 490 -0.12 -24.41 -12.93
N TYR A 491 -1.28 -23.85 -12.56
CA TYR A 491 -2.45 -24.59 -12.10
C TYR A 491 -3.52 -24.78 -13.19
N LYS A 492 -3.23 -24.39 -14.44
CA LYS A 492 -4.18 -24.42 -15.57
C LYS A 492 -5.50 -23.70 -15.25
N GLY A 493 -5.37 -22.50 -14.69
CA GLY A 493 -6.46 -21.68 -14.15
C GLY A 493 -6.58 -21.77 -12.63
N PHE A 494 -7.59 -21.11 -12.09
CA PHE A 494 -7.78 -21.04 -10.62
C PHE A 494 -8.64 -22.15 -10.04
N GLY A 495 -9.18 -23.07 -10.87
CA GLY A 495 -10.01 -24.19 -10.44
C GLY A 495 -9.29 -25.18 -9.52
N ALA A 496 -7.98 -25.38 -9.70
CA ALA A 496 -7.17 -26.24 -8.83
C ALA A 496 -7.06 -25.68 -7.41
N ILE A 497 -6.93 -24.34 -7.29
CA ILE A 497 -6.88 -23.65 -6.00
C ILE A 497 -8.26 -23.74 -5.32
N ALA A 498 -9.34 -23.48 -6.07
CA ALA A 498 -10.71 -23.63 -5.57
C ALA A 498 -10.99 -25.06 -5.07
N LYS A 499 -10.54 -26.08 -5.81
CA LYS A 499 -10.64 -27.47 -5.39
C LYS A 499 -9.83 -27.76 -4.13
N ALA A 500 -8.59 -27.26 -4.04
CA ALA A 500 -7.72 -27.43 -2.87
C ALA A 500 -8.33 -26.80 -1.61
N LEU A 501 -8.96 -25.63 -1.73
CA LEU A 501 -9.72 -25.00 -0.65
C LEU A 501 -10.90 -25.88 -0.23
N LYS A 502 -11.73 -26.35 -1.18
CA LYS A 502 -12.89 -27.20 -0.91
C LYS A 502 -12.49 -28.51 -0.23
N ASP A 503 -11.43 -29.14 -0.70
CA ASP A 503 -10.93 -30.43 -0.20
C ASP A 503 -10.16 -30.31 1.14
N GLY A 504 -9.87 -29.10 1.62
CA GLY A 504 -9.16 -28.84 2.86
C GLY A 504 -7.63 -28.97 2.76
N LYS A 505 -7.07 -28.98 1.55
CA LYS A 505 -5.61 -28.89 1.34
C LYS A 505 -5.10 -27.48 1.62
N ILE A 506 -5.90 -26.48 1.27
CA ILE A 506 -5.72 -25.10 1.69
C ILE A 506 -6.85 -24.76 2.65
N ARG A 507 -6.56 -24.38 3.89
CA ARG A 507 -7.56 -24.00 4.88
C ARG A 507 -8.21 -22.66 4.50
N GLY A 508 -7.41 -21.69 4.10
CA GLY A 508 -7.82 -20.36 3.64
C GLY A 508 -6.69 -19.65 2.92
N ILE A 509 -6.96 -18.48 2.37
CA ILE A 509 -5.94 -17.62 1.75
C ILE A 509 -5.94 -16.28 2.43
N VAL A 510 -4.76 -15.81 2.86
CA VAL A 510 -4.57 -14.51 3.49
C VAL A 510 -3.68 -13.64 2.60
N ASN A 511 -4.16 -12.47 2.22
CA ASN A 511 -3.33 -11.45 1.58
C ASN A 511 -2.71 -10.55 2.65
N MET A 512 -1.44 -10.78 2.98
CA MET A 512 -0.70 -10.06 4.02
C MET A 512 0.15 -8.95 3.41
N VAL A 513 -0.27 -7.72 3.61
CA VAL A 513 0.30 -6.55 2.94
C VAL A 513 0.39 -5.33 3.87
N GLY A 514 0.84 -4.19 3.37
CA GLY A 514 0.83 -2.92 4.09
C GLY A 514 2.23 -2.40 4.39
N CYS A 515 2.38 -1.78 5.54
CA CYS A 515 3.57 -1.07 5.98
C CYS A 515 4.24 -1.78 7.17
N ASN A 516 5.21 -1.10 7.79
CA ASN A 516 5.75 -1.42 9.11
C ASN A 516 5.62 -0.20 10.03
N ASN A 517 5.42 -0.44 11.32
CA ASN A 517 5.07 0.59 12.29
C ASN A 517 5.91 0.46 13.57
N PRO A 518 6.62 1.49 14.01
CA PRO A 518 7.41 1.45 15.23
C PRO A 518 6.59 1.35 16.54
N ARG A 519 5.24 1.44 16.47
CA ARG A 519 4.37 1.18 17.65
C ARG A 519 4.40 -0.26 18.10
N VAL A 520 4.71 -1.18 17.20
CA VAL A 520 4.87 -2.62 17.51
C VAL A 520 6.34 -3.00 17.42
N VAL A 521 6.73 -4.13 18.01
CA VAL A 521 8.09 -4.66 17.79
C VAL A 521 8.28 -4.89 16.29
N TYR A 522 9.22 -4.18 15.72
CA TYR A 522 9.46 -4.10 14.29
C TYR A 522 9.51 -5.47 13.62
N GLU A 523 8.67 -5.67 12.62
CA GLU A 523 8.51 -6.89 11.80
C GLU A 523 7.96 -8.11 12.57
N ARG A 524 7.82 -8.04 13.89
CA ARG A 524 7.44 -9.17 14.73
C ARG A 524 6.00 -9.62 14.52
N ALA A 525 5.06 -8.67 14.40
CA ALA A 525 3.65 -9.01 14.26
C ALA A 525 3.38 -9.75 12.94
N ILE A 526 4.02 -9.33 11.85
CA ILE A 526 3.91 -9.99 10.54
C ILE A 526 4.41 -11.44 10.62
N ILE A 527 5.56 -11.66 11.27
CA ILE A 527 6.17 -12.99 11.37
C ILE A 527 5.36 -13.92 12.26
N ASP A 528 4.96 -13.47 13.45
CA ASP A 528 4.20 -14.30 14.40
C ASP A 528 2.86 -14.75 13.79
N ILE A 529 2.19 -13.87 13.03
CA ILE A 529 0.96 -14.21 12.33
C ILE A 529 1.24 -15.18 11.17
N ALA A 530 2.26 -14.91 10.36
CA ALA A 530 2.59 -15.77 9.22
C ALA A 530 2.95 -17.21 9.68
N GLU A 531 3.74 -17.36 10.72
CA GLU A 531 4.07 -18.68 11.28
C GLU A 531 2.83 -19.47 11.70
N GLU A 532 1.93 -18.82 12.43
CA GLU A 532 0.71 -19.48 12.88
C GLU A 532 -0.21 -19.85 11.71
N LEU A 533 -0.30 -18.99 10.68
CA LEU A 533 -1.14 -19.23 9.51
C LEU A 533 -0.60 -20.39 8.64
N ILE A 534 0.70 -20.38 8.27
CA ILE A 534 1.26 -21.44 7.41
C ILE A 534 1.27 -22.81 8.11
N LYS A 535 1.54 -22.84 9.43
CA LYS A 535 1.44 -24.05 10.25
C LYS A 535 0.04 -24.65 10.26
N ASN A 536 -0.99 -23.81 10.09
CA ASN A 536 -2.40 -24.19 10.06
C ASN A 536 -2.98 -24.27 8.64
N ASP A 537 -2.16 -24.62 7.66
CA ASP A 537 -2.55 -24.85 6.25
C ASP A 537 -3.15 -23.63 5.53
N VAL A 538 -2.80 -22.41 5.93
CA VAL A 538 -3.21 -21.17 5.25
C VAL A 538 -2.14 -20.73 4.27
N LEU A 539 -2.53 -20.53 3.01
CA LEU A 539 -1.67 -19.98 1.97
C LEU A 539 -1.60 -18.44 2.13
N ILE A 540 -0.39 -17.88 2.10
CA ILE A 540 -0.21 -16.42 2.23
C ILE A 540 0.20 -15.82 0.89
N PHE A 541 -0.49 -14.76 0.47
CA PHE A 541 -0.02 -13.83 -0.56
C PHE A 541 0.60 -12.62 0.14
N THR A 542 1.65 -12.04 -0.45
CA THR A 542 2.28 -10.85 0.13
C THR A 542 2.81 -9.91 -0.95
N ASN A 543 2.78 -8.61 -0.64
CA ASN A 543 3.31 -7.56 -1.50
C ASN A 543 3.55 -6.27 -0.67
N GLY A 544 4.21 -5.29 -1.28
CA GLY A 544 4.52 -4.02 -0.62
C GLY A 544 5.47 -4.18 0.57
N CYS A 545 5.49 -3.19 1.45
CA CYS A 545 6.47 -3.14 2.56
C CYS A 545 6.33 -4.30 3.56
N ALA A 546 5.12 -4.81 3.80
CA ALA A 546 4.91 -5.96 4.68
C ALA A 546 5.52 -7.26 4.14
N SER A 547 5.91 -7.31 2.86
CA SER A 547 6.60 -8.47 2.31
C SER A 547 8.07 -8.58 2.73
N PHE A 548 8.71 -7.46 3.11
CA PHE A 548 10.14 -7.49 3.48
C PHE A 548 10.46 -8.44 4.64
N PRO A 549 9.75 -8.43 5.79
CA PRO A 549 10.03 -9.42 6.83
C PRO A 549 9.86 -10.86 6.33
N LEU A 550 8.84 -11.14 5.52
CA LEU A 550 8.60 -12.47 4.97
C LEU A 550 9.67 -12.92 3.97
N LEU A 551 10.18 -11.98 3.16
CA LEU A 551 11.32 -12.20 2.27
C LEU A 551 12.61 -12.42 3.07
N LYS A 552 12.96 -11.46 3.94
CA LYS A 552 14.22 -11.41 4.69
C LYS A 552 14.42 -12.59 5.63
N LEU A 553 13.36 -13.16 6.16
CA LEU A 553 13.38 -14.25 7.14
C LEU A 553 13.03 -15.62 6.55
N GLY A 554 13.00 -15.71 5.21
CA GLY A 554 12.91 -16.96 4.48
C GLY A 554 11.53 -17.60 4.38
N TYR A 555 10.43 -16.86 4.69
CA TYR A 555 9.07 -17.40 4.54
C TYR A 555 8.65 -17.51 3.07
N CYS A 556 9.24 -16.69 2.19
CA CYS A 556 9.11 -16.81 0.73
C CYS A 556 10.12 -17.80 0.13
N SER A 557 10.79 -18.62 0.92
CA SER A 557 11.77 -19.62 0.48
C SER A 557 11.22 -21.03 0.58
N LEU A 558 11.78 -21.96 -0.20
CA LEU A 558 11.40 -23.38 -0.13
C LEU A 558 11.71 -24.00 1.25
N SER A 559 12.70 -23.46 1.98
CA SER A 559 13.00 -23.88 3.35
C SER A 559 11.81 -23.70 4.33
N ALA A 560 10.90 -22.75 4.06
CA ALA A 560 9.69 -22.53 4.86
C ALA A 560 8.68 -23.68 4.77
N LEU A 561 8.83 -24.59 3.79
CA LEU A 561 8.00 -25.80 3.71
C LEU A 561 8.15 -26.69 4.96
N ALA A 562 9.29 -26.64 5.65
CA ALA A 562 9.49 -27.36 6.91
C ALA A 562 8.59 -26.86 8.04
N LYS A 563 8.15 -25.60 7.99
CA LYS A 563 7.25 -24.97 8.97
C LYS A 563 5.77 -25.04 8.58
N THR A 564 5.48 -25.58 7.39
CA THR A 564 4.14 -25.55 6.77
C THR A 564 3.31 -26.75 7.22
N GLY A 565 2.02 -26.53 7.43
CA GLY A 565 1.08 -27.60 7.72
C GLY A 565 1.07 -28.66 6.62
N ARG A 566 0.74 -29.91 7.00
CA ARG A 566 0.85 -31.07 6.11
C ARG A 566 -0.01 -30.93 4.84
N ASN A 567 -1.24 -30.43 5.00
CA ASN A 567 -2.16 -30.35 3.86
C ASN A 567 -1.73 -29.30 2.84
N LEU A 568 -1.30 -28.14 3.33
CA LEU A 568 -0.78 -27.07 2.46
C LEU A 568 0.52 -27.49 1.79
N ARG A 569 1.43 -28.17 2.51
CA ARG A 569 2.67 -28.70 1.94
C ARG A 569 2.40 -29.69 0.82
N GLU A 570 1.40 -30.59 0.97
CA GLU A 570 0.98 -31.53 -0.08
C GLU A 570 0.47 -30.79 -1.33
N PHE A 571 -0.23 -29.67 -1.16
CA PHE A 571 -0.69 -28.83 -2.29
C PHE A 571 0.47 -28.11 -3.00
N LEU A 572 1.40 -27.55 -2.24
CA LEU A 572 2.53 -26.77 -2.76
C LEU A 572 3.58 -27.65 -3.46
N GLY A 573 3.73 -28.91 -3.04
CA GLY A 573 4.85 -29.76 -3.45
C GLY A 573 6.17 -29.29 -2.90
N ASP A 574 7.27 -29.61 -3.57
CA ASP A 574 8.63 -29.27 -3.14
C ASP A 574 9.19 -28.03 -3.86
N ASP A 575 8.40 -27.41 -4.73
CA ASP A 575 8.86 -26.33 -5.62
C ASP A 575 8.15 -24.98 -5.40
N GLN A 576 7.27 -24.87 -4.38
CA GLN A 576 6.60 -23.62 -4.05
C GLN A 576 6.65 -23.31 -2.55
N PRO A 577 7.00 -22.07 -2.17
CA PRO A 577 6.96 -21.65 -0.76
C PRO A 577 5.53 -21.48 -0.26
N PRO A 578 5.28 -21.47 1.06
CA PRO A 578 3.96 -21.22 1.62
C PRO A 578 3.53 -19.75 1.57
N VAL A 579 4.44 -18.84 1.26
CA VAL A 579 4.18 -17.40 1.10
C VAL A 579 4.57 -16.99 -0.32
N TRP A 580 3.59 -16.51 -1.08
CA TRP A 580 3.78 -16.10 -2.47
C TRP A 580 4.01 -14.59 -2.57
N HIS A 581 5.25 -14.18 -2.86
CA HIS A 581 5.58 -12.78 -3.08
C HIS A 581 5.12 -12.32 -4.46
N MET A 582 4.19 -11.35 -4.51
CA MET A 582 3.55 -10.90 -5.75
C MET A 582 4.14 -9.62 -6.33
N GLY A 583 4.89 -8.85 -5.53
CA GLY A 583 5.54 -7.63 -5.96
C GLY A 583 5.28 -6.41 -5.07
N GLU A 584 5.05 -5.26 -5.69
CA GLU A 584 4.80 -3.98 -5.02
C GLU A 584 3.34 -3.79 -4.55
N CYS A 585 3.03 -2.65 -3.92
CA CYS A 585 1.69 -2.37 -3.41
C CYS A 585 0.59 -2.43 -4.49
N VAL A 586 0.83 -1.96 -5.71
CA VAL A 586 -0.17 -2.03 -6.80
C VAL A 586 -0.36 -3.46 -7.32
N ASP A 587 0.53 -4.39 -6.99
CA ASP A 587 0.39 -5.82 -7.27
C ASP A 587 -0.65 -6.53 -6.37
N ASN A 588 -1.31 -5.79 -5.45
CA ASN A 588 -2.60 -6.22 -4.88
C ASN A 588 -3.63 -6.58 -5.95
N THR A 589 -3.53 -6.00 -7.14
CA THR A 589 -4.30 -6.40 -8.32
C THR A 589 -4.12 -7.87 -8.65
N ARG A 590 -2.92 -8.44 -8.49
CA ARG A 590 -2.62 -9.86 -8.74
C ARG A 590 -3.29 -10.75 -7.69
N ALA A 591 -3.17 -10.37 -6.42
CA ALA A 591 -3.87 -11.05 -5.32
C ALA A 591 -5.38 -11.06 -5.55
N SER A 592 -5.98 -9.89 -5.83
CA SER A 592 -7.41 -9.76 -6.11
C SER A 592 -7.86 -10.58 -7.32
N THR A 593 -7.04 -10.65 -8.37
CA THR A 593 -7.31 -11.47 -9.57
C THR A 593 -7.33 -12.96 -9.23
N ILE A 594 -6.39 -13.45 -8.42
CA ILE A 594 -6.34 -14.85 -8.00
C ILE A 594 -7.52 -15.17 -7.07
N LEU A 595 -7.81 -14.30 -6.08
CA LEU A 595 -8.93 -14.49 -5.15
C LEU A 595 -10.28 -14.48 -5.89
N GLY A 596 -10.53 -13.49 -6.74
CA GLY A 596 -11.75 -13.39 -7.54
C GLY A 596 -11.89 -14.55 -8.53
N GLY A 597 -10.81 -14.91 -9.22
CA GLY A 597 -10.80 -16.06 -10.13
C GLY A 597 -11.03 -17.39 -9.42
N THR A 598 -10.52 -17.53 -8.19
CA THR A 598 -10.75 -18.72 -7.34
C THR A 598 -12.20 -18.78 -6.87
N ALA A 599 -12.79 -17.66 -6.46
CA ALA A 599 -14.20 -17.59 -6.05
C ALA A 599 -15.13 -17.91 -7.24
N ALA A 600 -14.87 -17.33 -8.41
CA ALA A 600 -15.61 -17.64 -9.64
C ALA A 600 -15.51 -19.12 -10.03
N ALA A 601 -14.32 -19.72 -9.94
CA ALA A 601 -14.11 -21.14 -10.21
C ALA A 601 -14.82 -22.06 -9.19
N ALA A 602 -15.04 -21.58 -7.97
CA ALA A 602 -15.83 -22.24 -6.94
C ALA A 602 -17.34 -22.02 -7.10
N GLY A 603 -17.79 -21.12 -7.99
CA GLY A 603 -19.19 -20.71 -8.14
C GLY A 603 -19.73 -19.97 -6.91
N LYS A 604 -18.91 -19.15 -6.25
CA LYS A 604 -19.22 -18.46 -5.00
C LYS A 604 -18.92 -16.96 -5.11
N ASP A 605 -19.64 -16.14 -4.31
CA ASP A 605 -19.25 -14.74 -4.10
C ASP A 605 -17.92 -14.71 -3.32
N ILE A 606 -17.06 -13.73 -3.65
CA ILE A 606 -15.76 -13.56 -3.02
C ILE A 606 -15.87 -13.35 -1.50
N LYS A 607 -16.94 -12.70 -1.03
CA LYS A 607 -17.22 -12.45 0.40
C LYS A 607 -17.48 -13.71 1.22
N ASP A 608 -17.95 -14.78 0.56
CA ASP A 608 -18.28 -16.05 1.22
C ASP A 608 -17.08 -17.00 1.29
N MET A 609 -15.99 -16.67 0.59
CA MET A 609 -14.79 -17.48 0.55
C MET A 609 -13.94 -17.35 1.83
N PRO A 610 -13.19 -18.41 2.20
CA PRO A 610 -12.29 -18.37 3.37
C PRO A 610 -11.05 -17.53 3.08
N PHE A 611 -11.26 -16.23 2.81
CA PHE A 611 -10.23 -15.26 2.49
C PHE A 611 -10.14 -14.19 3.58
N ALA A 612 -8.93 -13.68 3.79
CA ALA A 612 -8.68 -12.56 4.69
C ALA A 612 -7.64 -11.60 4.11
N PHE A 613 -7.75 -10.35 4.51
CA PHE A 613 -6.74 -9.34 4.30
C PHE A 613 -6.07 -9.03 5.64
N ALA A 614 -4.75 -9.01 5.69
CA ALA A 614 -4.01 -8.66 6.90
C ALA A 614 -3.01 -7.52 6.62
N SER A 615 -3.06 -6.49 7.45
CA SER A 615 -2.05 -5.42 7.48
C SER A 615 -1.66 -5.16 8.94
N PRO A 616 -0.89 -6.09 9.56
CA PRO A 616 -0.64 -6.06 11.00
C PRO A 616 0.02 -4.78 11.48
N GLU A 617 0.99 -4.29 10.73
CA GLU A 617 1.84 -3.15 11.08
C GLU A 617 1.56 -1.91 10.20
N TRP A 618 0.31 -1.72 9.75
CA TRP A 618 0.00 -0.57 8.90
C TRP A 618 0.37 0.77 9.57
N ALA A 619 0.82 1.74 8.78
CA ALA A 619 1.38 2.99 9.30
C ALA A 619 0.87 4.25 8.61
N ASN A 620 0.40 4.18 7.37
CA ASN A 620 0.05 5.36 6.59
C ASN A 620 -1.30 5.22 5.88
N GLU A 621 -1.69 6.27 5.18
CA GLU A 621 -2.97 6.42 4.47
C GLU A 621 -3.22 5.30 3.47
N LYS A 622 -2.17 4.85 2.75
CA LYS A 622 -2.27 3.75 1.78
C LYS A 622 -2.65 2.42 2.45
N GLY A 623 -2.16 2.18 3.68
CA GLY A 623 -2.53 1.02 4.47
C GLY A 623 -4.01 1.05 4.89
N LEU A 624 -4.53 2.22 5.22
CA LEU A 624 -5.94 2.43 5.51
C LEU A 624 -6.82 2.12 4.28
N ASP A 625 -6.45 2.68 3.13
CA ASP A 625 -7.22 2.50 1.89
C ASP A 625 -7.13 1.08 1.33
N ALA A 626 -5.99 0.41 1.46
CA ALA A 626 -5.88 -1.00 1.10
C ALA A 626 -6.80 -1.88 1.94
N SER A 627 -6.86 -1.63 3.27
CA SER A 627 -7.81 -2.28 4.17
C SER A 627 -9.26 -2.03 3.76
N LEU A 628 -9.59 -0.77 3.42
CA LEU A 628 -10.92 -0.38 2.95
C LEU A 628 -11.26 -1.05 1.62
N ALA A 629 -10.33 -1.07 0.66
CA ALA A 629 -10.53 -1.68 -0.65
C ALA A 629 -10.91 -3.18 -0.53
N PHE A 630 -10.21 -3.96 0.31
CA PHE A 630 -10.56 -5.36 0.51
C PHE A 630 -11.91 -5.54 1.21
N ARG A 631 -12.27 -4.68 2.17
CA ARG A 631 -13.62 -4.71 2.77
C ARG A 631 -14.72 -4.36 1.78
N LEU A 632 -14.48 -3.48 0.83
CA LEU A 632 -15.41 -3.20 -0.28
C LEU A 632 -15.67 -4.43 -1.14
N PHE A 633 -14.70 -5.34 -1.25
CA PHE A 633 -14.90 -6.66 -1.86
C PHE A 633 -15.56 -7.70 -0.95
N GLY A 634 -15.85 -7.36 0.31
CA GLY A 634 -16.45 -8.28 1.28
C GLY A 634 -15.43 -9.19 1.98
N ILE A 635 -14.16 -8.80 2.02
CA ILE A 635 -13.09 -9.52 2.70
C ILE A 635 -12.73 -8.80 3.99
N ASN A 636 -12.83 -9.49 5.13
CA ASN A 636 -12.44 -8.95 6.44
C ASN A 636 -10.99 -8.50 6.47
N SER A 637 -10.72 -7.40 7.16
CA SER A 637 -9.36 -6.87 7.35
C SER A 637 -8.91 -6.97 8.81
N TYR A 638 -7.63 -7.34 9.01
CA TYR A 638 -7.05 -7.67 10.31
C TYR A 638 -5.78 -6.85 10.58
N HIS A 639 -5.69 -6.26 11.78
CA HIS A 639 -4.65 -5.30 12.15
C HIS A 639 -4.20 -5.46 13.60
N CYS A 640 -2.91 -5.18 13.87
CA CYS A 640 -2.37 -5.06 15.24
C CYS A 640 -2.28 -3.59 15.70
N VAL A 641 -2.50 -2.64 14.82
CA VAL A 641 -2.41 -1.20 15.09
C VAL A 641 -3.81 -0.57 15.00
N GLU A 642 -4.24 0.08 16.07
CA GLU A 642 -5.53 0.76 16.13
C GLU A 642 -5.57 1.99 15.19
N PRO A 643 -6.66 2.17 14.43
CA PRO A 643 -6.93 3.44 13.76
C PRO A 643 -7.29 4.54 14.76
N PRO A 644 -7.10 5.82 14.42
CA PRO A 644 -7.40 6.93 15.32
C PRO A 644 -8.91 7.23 15.36
N VAL A 645 -9.72 6.29 15.87
CA VAL A 645 -11.19 6.39 15.89
C VAL A 645 -11.81 6.15 17.26
N GLN A 646 -11.03 5.78 18.27
CA GLN A 646 -11.52 5.44 19.61
C GLN A 646 -12.28 6.57 20.31
N GLY A 647 -12.17 7.79 19.82
CA GLY A 647 -12.91 8.95 20.34
C GLY A 647 -14.35 9.07 19.83
N SER A 648 -14.76 8.19 18.90
CA SER A 648 -16.14 8.12 18.37
C SER A 648 -16.60 6.66 18.32
N THR A 649 -17.52 6.30 19.18
CA THR A 649 -18.14 4.97 19.21
C THR A 649 -18.87 4.67 17.90
N ASN A 650 -19.51 5.68 17.29
CA ASN A 650 -20.25 5.50 16.05
C ASN A 650 -19.32 5.20 14.87
N VAL A 651 -18.24 5.97 14.69
CA VAL A 651 -17.26 5.71 13.62
C VAL A 651 -16.50 4.41 13.85
N GLU A 652 -16.17 4.08 15.10
CA GLU A 652 -15.54 2.81 15.44
C GLU A 652 -16.46 1.63 15.11
N ASN A 653 -17.73 1.68 15.50
CA ASN A 653 -18.74 0.66 15.17
C ASN A 653 -18.93 0.55 13.65
N PHE A 654 -19.00 1.67 12.94
CA PHE A 654 -19.09 1.67 11.48
C PHE A 654 -17.96 0.80 10.86
N LEU A 655 -16.72 0.98 11.30
CA LEU A 655 -15.59 0.21 10.76
C LEU A 655 -15.57 -1.25 11.22
N LYS A 656 -15.89 -1.50 12.49
CA LYS A 656 -15.68 -2.79 13.17
C LYS A 656 -16.92 -3.69 13.21
N LYS A 657 -18.13 -3.15 12.91
CA LYS A 657 -19.41 -3.89 13.01
C LYS A 657 -20.37 -3.61 11.85
N ASP A 658 -20.73 -2.34 11.61
CA ASP A 658 -21.88 -2.00 10.78
C ASP A 658 -21.63 -2.30 9.29
N THR A 659 -20.37 -2.24 8.83
CA THR A 659 -20.00 -2.64 7.48
C THR A 659 -20.19 -4.13 7.21
N GLN A 660 -20.42 -4.97 8.22
CA GLN A 660 -20.82 -6.37 8.03
C GLN A 660 -22.14 -6.49 7.27
N GLU A 661 -23.12 -5.68 7.60
CA GLU A 661 -24.44 -5.72 6.96
C GLU A 661 -24.42 -5.15 5.55
N THR A 662 -23.61 -4.12 5.31
CA THR A 662 -23.59 -3.38 4.04
C THR A 662 -22.57 -3.93 3.04
N LEU A 663 -21.36 -4.24 3.48
CA LEU A 663 -20.27 -4.73 2.64
C LEU A 663 -20.05 -6.23 2.75
N GLY A 664 -20.52 -6.87 3.83
CA GLY A 664 -20.22 -8.25 4.18
C GLY A 664 -18.84 -8.42 4.82
N ALA A 665 -18.21 -7.34 5.33
CA ALA A 665 -16.88 -7.38 5.91
C ALA A 665 -16.65 -6.27 6.94
N VAL A 666 -15.78 -6.53 7.90
CA VAL A 666 -15.41 -5.62 8.98
C VAL A 666 -13.89 -5.47 9.13
N MET A 667 -13.50 -4.44 9.88
CA MET A 667 -12.14 -4.26 10.37
C MET A 667 -12.00 -4.89 11.75
N THR A 668 -11.09 -5.84 11.91
CA THR A 668 -10.73 -6.44 13.21
C THR A 668 -9.38 -5.92 13.66
N VAL A 669 -9.30 -5.41 14.88
CA VAL A 669 -8.04 -4.95 15.48
C VAL A 669 -7.80 -5.68 16.78
N ILE A 670 -6.67 -6.40 16.87
CA ILE A 670 -6.20 -7.08 18.07
C ILE A 670 -4.68 -6.86 18.14
N THR A 671 -4.24 -6.17 19.17
CA THR A 671 -2.81 -5.76 19.31
C THR A 671 -1.84 -6.92 19.54
N ASP A 672 -2.30 -8.05 20.07
CA ASP A 672 -1.51 -9.28 20.20
C ASP A 672 -1.54 -10.08 18.89
N PRO A 673 -0.38 -10.30 18.24
CA PRO A 673 -0.34 -10.96 16.92
C PRO A 673 -0.86 -12.40 16.93
N LYS A 674 -0.59 -13.16 18.02
CA LYS A 674 -1.02 -14.57 18.12
C LYS A 674 -2.52 -14.67 18.33
N ALA A 675 -3.10 -13.78 19.14
CA ALA A 675 -4.55 -13.68 19.30
C ALA A 675 -5.22 -13.26 18.00
N LEU A 676 -4.61 -12.34 17.22
CA LEU A 676 -5.10 -11.94 15.91
C LEU A 676 -5.08 -13.11 14.92
N ALA A 677 -3.98 -13.85 14.85
CA ALA A 677 -3.87 -15.05 13.99
C ALA A 677 -4.94 -16.10 14.33
N LYS A 678 -5.17 -16.34 15.63
CA LYS A 678 -6.23 -17.24 16.09
C LYS A 678 -7.61 -16.78 15.62
N LYS A 679 -7.93 -15.49 15.78
CA LYS A 679 -9.19 -14.93 15.30
C LYS A 679 -9.35 -15.10 13.77
N MET A 680 -8.29 -14.86 13.00
CA MET A 680 -8.29 -15.08 11.55
C MET A 680 -8.61 -16.53 11.20
N LEU A 681 -8.01 -17.50 11.89
CA LEU A 681 -8.28 -18.93 11.69
C LEU A 681 -9.72 -19.31 12.05
N GLU A 682 -10.28 -18.73 13.12
CA GLU A 682 -11.68 -18.93 13.53
C GLU A 682 -12.64 -18.43 12.45
N ASP A 683 -12.40 -17.24 11.88
CA ASP A 683 -13.25 -16.65 10.84
C ASP A 683 -13.12 -17.39 9.50
N ILE A 684 -11.93 -17.86 9.14
CA ILE A 684 -11.69 -18.73 7.99
C ILE A 684 -12.49 -20.03 8.14
N ASP A 685 -12.47 -20.65 9.32
CA ASP A 685 -13.22 -21.88 9.57
C ASP A 685 -14.74 -21.64 9.58
N GLU A 686 -15.20 -20.49 10.05
CA GLU A 686 -16.61 -20.12 9.98
C GLU A 686 -17.07 -19.97 8.53
N ALA A 687 -16.32 -19.29 7.68
CA ALA A 687 -16.60 -19.21 6.24
C ALA A 687 -16.62 -20.59 5.59
N ARG A 688 -15.69 -21.47 5.93
CA ARG A 688 -15.68 -22.86 5.44
C ARG A 688 -16.93 -23.64 5.86
N ARG A 689 -17.34 -23.51 7.14
CA ARG A 689 -18.58 -24.16 7.64
C ARG A 689 -19.81 -23.65 6.92
N ALA A 690 -19.91 -22.33 6.69
CA ALA A 690 -21.02 -21.73 5.96
C ALA A 690 -21.11 -22.25 4.51
N LEU A 691 -19.97 -22.54 3.88
CA LEU A 691 -19.90 -23.15 2.53
C LEU A 691 -20.17 -24.66 2.54
N GLY A 692 -20.30 -25.32 3.69
CA GLY A 692 -20.38 -26.77 3.81
C GLY A 692 -19.10 -27.50 3.36
N TRP A 693 -17.95 -26.82 3.43
CA TRP A 693 -16.67 -27.39 3.04
C TRP A 693 -16.04 -28.19 4.19
N LYS A 694 -15.21 -29.18 3.79
CA LYS A 694 -14.51 -30.04 4.75
C LYS A 694 -13.70 -29.22 5.77
N ALA A 695 -13.88 -29.52 7.06
CA ALA A 695 -13.02 -28.96 8.09
C ALA A 695 -11.58 -29.41 7.86
N CYS A 696 -10.61 -28.51 8.00
CA CYS A 696 -9.21 -28.89 8.09
C CYS A 696 -9.01 -29.51 9.49
N ALA A 697 -8.64 -30.76 9.57
CA ALA A 697 -8.37 -31.41 10.85
C ALA A 697 -7.22 -30.65 11.54
N PRO A 698 -7.36 -30.29 12.85
CA PRO A 698 -6.21 -29.79 13.60
C PRO A 698 -5.10 -30.83 13.53
N LEU A 699 -3.86 -30.40 13.36
CA LEU A 699 -2.70 -31.25 13.55
C LEU A 699 -2.75 -31.87 14.94
N GLN A 700 -3.10 -33.16 15.03
CA GLN A 700 -2.68 -33.96 16.17
C GLN A 700 -1.19 -34.22 15.94
N LEU A 701 -0.33 -33.42 16.55
CA LEU A 701 1.09 -33.77 16.67
C LEU A 701 1.15 -35.13 17.38
N SER A 702 1.81 -36.11 16.79
CA SER A 702 2.12 -37.33 17.50
C SER A 702 2.97 -37.01 18.72
N PRO A 703 2.87 -37.74 19.83
CA PRO A 703 3.67 -37.48 21.02
C PRO A 703 5.19 -37.43 20.77
N SER A 704 5.70 -38.01 19.69
CA SER A 704 7.09 -37.99 19.27
C SER A 704 7.52 -36.69 18.58
N GLU A 705 6.58 -35.90 17.99
CA GLU A 705 6.88 -34.62 17.35
C GLU A 705 6.77 -33.43 18.32
N ALA A 706 6.11 -33.63 19.47
CA ALA A 706 6.00 -32.63 20.52
C ALA A 706 7.29 -32.49 21.38
N SER A 707 8.26 -33.40 21.24
CA SER A 707 9.53 -33.41 21.96
C SER A 707 10.74 -32.95 21.11
N GLY A 708 10.52 -32.40 19.93
CA GLY A 708 11.56 -31.80 19.09
C GLY A 708 12.12 -30.55 19.79
N GLU A 709 13.29 -30.68 20.32
CA GLU A 709 14.15 -29.61 20.83
C GLU A 709 14.17 -28.44 19.82
N THR A 710 14.11 -27.25 20.37
CA THR A 710 14.38 -25.99 19.67
C THR A 710 15.82 -26.05 19.12
N ASP A 711 15.97 -26.58 17.92
CA ASP A 711 17.22 -26.42 17.19
C ASP A 711 17.41 -24.94 16.91
N SER A 712 18.35 -24.37 17.66
CA SER A 712 18.92 -23.07 17.45
C SER A 712 19.27 -22.89 15.96
N ILE A 713 18.87 -21.75 15.40
CA ILE A 713 19.32 -21.21 14.10
C ILE A 713 20.80 -21.54 13.93
N PRO A 714 21.24 -22.12 12.81
CA PRO A 714 22.65 -22.43 12.61
C PRO A 714 23.48 -21.15 12.69
N THR A 715 24.26 -20.99 13.74
CA THR A 715 25.29 -19.96 13.81
C THR A 715 26.26 -20.22 12.68
N ALA A 716 26.35 -19.29 11.72
CA ALA A 716 27.32 -19.35 10.65
C ALA A 716 28.72 -19.50 11.25
N LYS A 717 29.40 -20.58 10.89
CA LYS A 717 30.83 -20.73 11.21
C LYS A 717 31.58 -19.56 10.61
N ALA A 718 32.28 -18.82 11.46
CA ALA A 718 33.27 -17.85 11.06
C ALA A 718 34.28 -18.53 10.13
N ALA A 719 34.29 -18.15 8.85
CA ALA A 719 35.42 -18.42 7.97
C ALA A 719 36.44 -17.32 8.21
N ASN A 720 37.40 -17.60 9.07
CA ASN A 720 38.66 -16.87 9.13
C ASN A 720 39.52 -17.36 7.92
N ALA A 721 39.77 -16.49 6.95
CA ALA A 721 41.01 -16.30 6.23
C ALA A 721 40.86 -15.10 5.26
#